data_dc2109b560db58c8c9f69a7a6531c616
#
_entry.id   dc2109b560db58c8c9f69a7a6531c616
#
_cell.length_a   1.000
_cell.length_b   1.000
_cell.length_c   1.000
_cell.angle_alpha   90.00
_cell.angle_beta   90.00
_cell.angle_gamma   90.00
#
_symmetry.space_group_name_H-M   'P 1'
#
loop_
_entity.id
_entity.type
_entity.pdbx_description
1 polymer ?
#
loop_
_entity_poly.entity_id
_entity_poly.type
_entity_poly.pdbx_seq_one_letter_code
_entity_poly.pdbx_strand_id
1 'polypeptide(L)'
;MWISKIKLHNFKSYADAEFTFPEPQNGKNLVLIGAENGHGKTTLLEAIYLGLYDADAIVHLNRAGLNSQEHSYPRFINQALFHQAQARRGNHTMSVELEISLRSRDVVHTLKIARKWYFDANRNFSYSAENSREYALWYMRNDQSGKKLIPPSQQRNFFSRFVPPSDYAPFFFFDGEKIVQTAAQSGAGIWLKDALMGLLGITLLNQLKESLSQFRTQNISASASAKVQAALKEAESKLIQVEAILQEEREKQETLLNQINEYTQRRDTLTQTLGGSSSIVHTEDLAKAQKEAEIMQQKFRDTMKEAVLAMPLAFLPQARLDKLDLQLEKEANRLGYESNKDQIGDKVDDFWNKFQNSDKVKEVLGRSAQTILSDELMKDAVRECWNSLFYPLPENCAEQIEHNYLSPSASIDIRNQIRQLSASPLSNIGEILDNISEQERIAQDMASKIAMLKGTGNDELVEELEQVHHALDDLNGKLGGALTKCEQEEKNTHRWQLEVERLRQEAANNSPQHQKSERAKRMEQMIESLTKKLLQTTANDLGNTATKLHKNMAHDQRIQRIEVQAGGQLGLYGSNGEKIQAALSAGQMQILIMSLVSALAQVARYHAPMVIDTPLARLDAGHRQGLFNHWTCLPQQVILLSQDTEITAEIRQELAKHICSTYLVRAKSLPTGGAQSHVLANQYFN
;
A
#
# COMPACT_ATOMS: atom_id res chain seq x y z
N MET A 1 -0.60 29.13 3.91
CA MET A 1 -1.73 28.61 4.71
C MET A 1 -1.25 28.32 6.12
N TRP A 2 -2.01 28.63 7.16
CA TRP A 2 -1.69 28.32 8.55
C TRP A 2 -2.97 28.13 9.37
N ILE A 3 -2.85 27.38 10.48
CA ILE A 3 -3.88 27.35 11.51
C ILE A 3 -3.75 28.64 12.29
N SER A 4 -4.78 29.47 12.31
CA SER A 4 -4.76 30.74 13.05
C SER A 4 -5.38 30.62 14.45
N LYS A 5 -6.31 29.66 14.64
CA LYS A 5 -6.96 29.44 15.93
C LYS A 5 -7.43 28.01 16.10
N ILE A 6 -7.29 27.49 17.33
CA ILE A 6 -7.89 26.25 17.78
C ILE A 6 -8.65 26.52 19.06
N LYS A 7 -9.92 26.14 19.14
CA LYS A 7 -10.73 26.23 20.35
C LYS A 7 -11.36 24.88 20.65
N LEU A 8 -11.18 24.41 21.85
CA LEU A 8 -11.67 23.14 22.36
C LEU A 8 -12.60 23.37 23.53
N HIS A 9 -13.72 22.68 23.57
CA HIS A 9 -14.64 22.66 24.68
C HIS A 9 -15.01 21.21 25.01
N ASN A 10 -14.84 20.82 26.28
CA ASN A 10 -15.12 19.48 26.79
C ASN A 10 -14.47 18.33 26.00
N PHE A 11 -13.24 18.52 25.50
CA PHE A 11 -12.55 17.52 24.68
C PHE A 11 -11.42 16.84 25.46
N LYS A 12 -11.58 15.56 25.78
CA LYS A 12 -10.64 14.70 26.53
C LYS A 12 -10.13 15.35 27.82
N SER A 13 -8.88 15.84 27.85
CA SER A 13 -8.31 16.54 29.02
C SER A 13 -8.61 18.04 29.04
N TYR A 14 -9.15 18.62 27.98
CA TYR A 14 -9.46 20.04 27.88
C TYR A 14 -10.90 20.32 28.21
N ALA A 15 -11.16 21.03 29.33
CA ALA A 15 -12.49 21.58 29.61
C ALA A 15 -12.80 22.74 28.65
N ASP A 16 -11.90 23.74 28.64
CA ASP A 16 -11.88 24.84 27.70
C ASP A 16 -10.43 25.18 27.38
N ALA A 17 -10.11 25.27 26.11
CA ALA A 17 -8.78 25.65 25.67
C ALA A 17 -8.86 26.48 24.38
N GLU A 18 -7.98 27.48 24.31
CA GLU A 18 -7.85 28.31 23.13
C GLU A 18 -6.36 28.52 22.81
N PHE A 19 -6.02 28.26 21.53
CA PHE A 19 -4.71 28.57 20.98
C PHE A 19 -4.89 29.52 19.81
N THR A 20 -4.11 30.60 19.76
CA THR A 20 -4.15 31.59 18.69
C THR A 20 -2.75 31.76 18.12
N PHE A 21 -2.57 31.47 16.86
CA PHE A 21 -1.27 31.47 16.20
C PHE A 21 -1.16 32.63 15.22
N PRO A 22 -0.06 33.37 15.24
CA PRO A 22 0.18 34.44 14.26
C PRO A 22 0.47 33.84 12.88
N GLU A 23 0.37 34.65 11.87
CA GLU A 23 0.79 34.29 10.52
C GLU A 23 2.31 34.08 10.48
N PRO A 24 2.80 33.00 9.84
CA PRO A 24 4.23 32.84 9.59
C PRO A 24 4.77 33.96 8.71
N GLN A 25 5.71 34.74 9.21
CA GLN A 25 6.29 35.88 8.47
C GLN A 25 7.78 36.07 8.85
N ASN A 26 8.55 36.60 7.92
CA ASN A 26 9.95 37.01 8.17
C ASN A 26 10.85 35.91 8.72
N GLY A 27 10.67 34.66 8.28
CA GLY A 27 11.43 33.49 8.75
C GLY A 27 11.01 33.00 10.14
N LYS A 28 9.92 33.54 10.72
CA LYS A 28 9.30 33.04 11.95
C LYS A 28 8.11 32.14 11.57
N ASN A 29 8.33 30.86 11.61
CA ASN A 29 7.34 29.85 11.21
C ASN A 29 7.10 28.79 12.28
N LEU A 30 7.89 28.78 13.37
CA LEU A 30 7.79 27.78 14.43
C LEU A 30 6.82 28.21 15.52
N VAL A 31 5.94 27.31 15.90
CA VAL A 31 5.12 27.39 17.11
C VAL A 31 5.56 26.28 18.05
N LEU A 32 5.91 26.60 19.29
CA LEU A 32 6.28 25.61 20.28
C LEU A 32 5.17 25.45 21.31
N ILE A 33 4.69 24.23 21.47
CA ILE A 33 3.71 23.88 22.51
C ILE A 33 4.37 22.85 23.42
N GLY A 34 4.84 23.31 24.57
CA GLY A 34 5.44 22.47 25.59
C GLY A 34 4.37 21.80 26.45
N ALA A 35 4.52 20.51 26.68
CA ALA A 35 3.71 19.78 27.64
C ALA A 35 4.43 18.50 28.08
N GLU A 36 4.32 18.14 29.34
CA GLU A 36 4.76 16.85 29.85
C GLU A 36 3.88 15.70 29.31
N ASN A 37 4.30 14.46 29.58
CA ASN A 37 3.52 13.29 29.19
C ASN A 37 2.16 13.27 29.90
N GLY A 38 1.10 12.93 29.16
CA GLY A 38 -0.26 12.92 29.70
C GLY A 38 -0.91 14.31 29.81
N HIS A 39 -0.22 15.42 29.48
CA HIS A 39 -0.76 16.78 29.62
C HIS A 39 -1.58 17.25 28.41
N GLY A 40 -1.79 16.41 27.37
CA GLY A 40 -2.74 16.69 26.30
C GLY A 40 -2.13 17.05 24.95
N LYS A 41 -0.82 16.78 24.70
CA LYS A 41 -0.18 16.96 23.38
C LYS A 41 -0.92 16.20 22.27
N THR A 42 -0.96 14.90 22.39
CA THR A 42 -1.63 14.00 21.43
C THR A 42 -3.12 14.33 21.31
N THR A 43 -3.77 14.73 22.43
CA THR A 43 -5.17 15.18 22.43
C THR A 43 -5.41 16.38 21.51
N LEU A 44 -4.46 17.33 21.47
CA LEU A 44 -4.55 18.48 20.55
C LEU A 44 -4.46 18.06 19.08
N LEU A 45 -3.58 17.12 18.78
CA LEU A 45 -3.44 16.58 17.43
C LEU A 45 -4.70 15.81 17.00
N GLU A 46 -5.27 14.97 17.89
CA GLU A 46 -6.56 14.29 17.66
C GLU A 46 -7.71 15.27 17.43
N ALA A 47 -7.74 16.39 18.17
CA ALA A 47 -8.74 17.44 17.99
C ALA A 47 -8.64 18.09 16.60
N ILE A 48 -7.42 18.32 16.09
CA ILE A 48 -7.20 18.84 14.74
C ILE A 48 -7.76 17.85 13.70
N TYR A 49 -7.44 16.56 13.80
CA TYR A 49 -7.98 15.54 12.91
C TYR A 49 -9.50 15.49 12.93
N LEU A 50 -10.08 15.43 14.12
CA LEU A 50 -11.53 15.36 14.28
C LEU A 50 -12.23 16.61 13.76
N GLY A 51 -11.67 17.79 14.03
CA GLY A 51 -12.18 19.07 13.55
C GLY A 51 -12.14 19.16 12.03
N LEU A 52 -11.09 18.67 11.38
CA LEU A 52 -10.93 18.69 9.94
C LEU A 52 -11.78 17.62 9.24
N TYR A 53 -11.68 16.37 9.67
CA TYR A 53 -12.11 15.22 8.88
C TYR A 53 -13.30 14.43 9.46
N ASP A 54 -13.78 14.77 10.66
CA ASP A 54 -14.93 14.13 11.31
C ASP A 54 -14.80 12.58 11.43
N ALA A 55 -15.71 11.84 10.83
CA ALA A 55 -15.68 10.37 10.88
C ALA A 55 -14.45 9.79 10.15
N ASP A 56 -14.01 10.41 9.07
CA ASP A 56 -12.82 9.99 8.33
C ASP A 56 -11.54 10.14 9.16
N ALA A 57 -11.57 10.98 10.21
CA ALA A 57 -10.45 11.17 11.12
C ALA A 57 -9.95 9.87 11.75
N ILE A 58 -10.83 8.92 12.04
CA ILE A 58 -10.48 7.67 12.74
C ILE A 58 -9.48 6.83 11.94
N VAL A 59 -9.73 6.66 10.64
CA VAL A 59 -8.82 5.92 9.74
C VAL A 59 -7.45 6.59 9.68
N HIS A 60 -7.44 7.92 9.61
CA HIS A 60 -6.21 8.68 9.48
C HIS A 60 -5.44 8.82 10.79
N LEU A 61 -6.13 8.84 11.94
CA LEU A 61 -5.50 8.77 13.27
C LEU A 61 -4.70 7.48 13.44
N ASN A 62 -5.24 6.35 12.97
CA ASN A 62 -4.50 5.09 12.98
C ASN A 62 -3.27 5.14 12.08
N ARG A 63 -3.39 5.69 10.87
CA ARG A 63 -2.25 5.85 9.93
C ARG A 63 -1.18 6.83 10.46
N ALA A 64 -1.59 7.84 11.22
CA ALA A 64 -0.68 8.79 11.87
C ALA A 64 -0.04 8.24 13.16
N GLY A 65 -0.34 7.00 13.55
CA GLY A 65 0.15 6.37 14.76
C GLY A 65 -0.55 6.81 16.04
N LEU A 66 -1.66 7.54 15.96
CA LEU A 66 -2.27 8.19 17.13
C LEU A 66 -3.27 7.32 17.88
N ASN A 67 -3.88 6.33 17.23
CA ASN A 67 -4.88 5.45 17.83
C ASN A 67 -4.82 4.04 17.23
N SER A 68 -4.40 3.07 18.02
CA SER A 68 -4.26 1.67 17.57
C SER A 68 -5.43 0.76 17.96
N GLN A 69 -6.33 1.23 18.85
CA GLN A 69 -7.31 0.34 19.49
C GLN A 69 -8.77 0.60 19.12
N GLU A 70 -9.11 1.71 18.47
CA GLU A 70 -10.50 2.08 18.26
C GLU A 70 -10.87 2.25 16.79
N HIS A 71 -11.71 1.32 16.32
CA HIS A 71 -12.17 1.30 14.93
C HIS A 71 -13.57 1.95 14.74
N SER A 72 -14.22 2.38 15.83
CA SER A 72 -15.59 2.89 15.78
C SER A 72 -15.67 4.37 16.13
N TYR A 73 -16.15 5.18 15.18
CA TYR A 73 -16.37 6.61 15.40
C TYR A 73 -17.23 6.94 16.61
N PRO A 74 -18.41 6.28 16.87
CA PRO A 74 -19.20 6.58 18.05
C PRO A 74 -18.46 6.28 19.36
N ARG A 75 -17.66 5.23 19.39
CA ARG A 75 -16.87 4.88 20.57
C ARG A 75 -15.76 5.90 20.85
N PHE A 76 -15.07 6.35 19.80
CA PHE A 76 -14.08 7.41 19.91
C PHE A 76 -14.69 8.69 20.46
N ILE A 77 -15.86 9.14 19.94
CA ILE A 77 -16.55 10.33 20.40
C ILE A 77 -16.98 10.20 21.86
N ASN A 78 -17.49 9.04 22.27
CA ASN A 78 -17.88 8.80 23.67
C ASN A 78 -16.68 8.92 24.63
N GLN A 79 -15.51 8.44 24.22
CA GLN A 79 -14.27 8.53 25.03
C GLN A 79 -13.63 9.93 24.95
N ALA A 80 -13.95 10.68 23.90
CA ALA A 80 -13.42 12.04 23.72
C ALA A 80 -14.08 13.08 24.61
N LEU A 81 -15.22 12.78 25.25
CA LEU A 81 -15.87 13.72 26.17
C LEU A 81 -14.99 13.93 27.42
N PHE A 82 -14.85 15.20 27.85
CA PHE A 82 -14.03 15.58 28.99
C PHE A 82 -14.41 14.82 30.27
N HIS A 83 -13.45 14.34 31.03
CA HIS A 83 -13.68 13.44 32.18
C HIS A 83 -14.60 14.01 33.27
N GLN A 84 -14.54 15.30 33.59
CA GLN A 84 -15.46 15.90 34.54
C GLN A 84 -16.88 16.03 33.99
N ALA A 85 -17.04 16.30 32.70
CA ALA A 85 -18.35 16.26 32.05
C ALA A 85 -18.92 14.85 32.11
N GLN A 86 -18.07 13.83 32.00
CA GLN A 86 -18.50 12.42 32.18
C GLN A 86 -18.98 12.12 33.62
N ALA A 87 -18.48 12.81 34.63
CA ALA A 87 -18.88 12.62 36.04
C ALA A 87 -20.18 13.34 36.41
N ARG A 88 -20.64 14.34 35.63
CA ARG A 88 -21.83 15.13 35.89
C ARG A 88 -23.05 14.56 35.18
N ARG A 89 -24.20 14.54 35.83
CA ARG A 89 -25.48 14.21 35.17
C ARG A 89 -25.99 15.39 34.36
N GLY A 90 -26.58 15.14 33.21
CA GLY A 90 -27.17 16.14 32.32
C GLY A 90 -26.68 16.00 30.88
N ASN A 91 -27.30 16.78 30.00
CA ASN A 91 -26.86 16.84 28.60
C ASN A 91 -25.54 17.61 28.51
N HIS A 92 -24.60 17.06 27.78
CA HIS A 92 -23.28 17.66 27.57
C HIS A 92 -23.05 17.96 26.11
N THR A 93 -22.24 18.97 25.86
CA THR A 93 -21.75 19.32 24.54
C THR A 93 -20.23 19.24 24.51
N MET A 94 -19.70 18.73 23.44
CA MET A 94 -18.29 18.77 23.11
C MET A 94 -18.11 19.54 21.81
N SER A 95 -17.12 20.40 21.69
CA SER A 95 -16.86 21.09 20.42
C SER A 95 -15.39 21.28 20.12
N VAL A 96 -15.10 21.25 18.81
CA VAL A 96 -13.82 21.60 18.22
C VAL A 96 -14.05 22.69 17.18
N GLU A 97 -13.39 23.84 17.35
CA GLU A 97 -13.39 24.91 16.36
C GLU A 97 -11.96 25.16 15.87
N LEU A 98 -11.82 25.21 14.55
CA LEU A 98 -10.54 25.47 13.87
C LEU A 98 -10.70 26.66 12.95
N GLU A 99 -9.75 27.59 12.97
CA GLU A 99 -9.64 28.65 11.99
C GLU A 99 -8.38 28.43 11.16
N ILE A 100 -8.57 28.29 9.85
CA ILE A 100 -7.47 28.11 8.88
C ILE A 100 -7.43 29.31 7.99
N SER A 101 -6.27 29.95 7.92
CA SER A 101 -6.06 31.15 7.16
C SER A 101 -5.13 30.92 5.97
N LEU A 102 -5.42 31.61 4.87
CA LEU A 102 -4.65 31.59 3.65
C LEU A 102 -4.44 33.02 3.17
N ARG A 103 -3.20 33.43 2.94
CA ARG A 103 -2.89 34.70 2.32
C ARG A 103 -2.89 34.55 0.79
N SER A 104 -3.67 35.39 0.14
CA SER A 104 -3.63 35.55 -1.32
C SER A 104 -3.41 37.02 -1.63
N ARG A 105 -2.22 37.35 -2.10
CA ARG A 105 -1.74 38.76 -2.22
C ARG A 105 -1.83 39.46 -0.85
N ASP A 106 -2.59 40.56 -0.76
CA ASP A 106 -2.73 41.37 0.45
C ASP A 106 -3.96 40.97 1.31
N VAL A 107 -4.76 40.02 0.85
CA VAL A 107 -5.98 39.59 1.53
C VAL A 107 -5.75 38.28 2.27
N VAL A 108 -6.11 38.24 3.56
CA VAL A 108 -6.17 37.05 4.36
C VAL A 108 -7.60 36.48 4.31
N HIS A 109 -7.70 35.29 3.82
CA HIS A 109 -8.92 34.48 3.78
C HIS A 109 -8.90 33.50 4.92
N THR A 110 -9.92 33.50 5.77
CA THR A 110 -10.02 32.57 6.91
C THR A 110 -11.26 31.71 6.80
N LEU A 111 -11.10 30.43 6.92
CA LEU A 111 -12.15 29.44 7.03
C LEU A 111 -12.26 29.02 8.50
N LYS A 112 -13.41 29.25 9.12
CA LYS A 112 -13.72 28.77 10.45
C LYS A 112 -14.57 27.51 10.30
N ILE A 113 -14.09 26.41 10.85
CA ILE A 113 -14.71 25.11 10.92
C ILE A 113 -15.15 24.91 12.36
N ALA A 114 -16.44 24.68 12.61
CA ALA A 114 -16.94 24.34 13.94
C ALA A 114 -17.72 23.03 13.89
N ARG A 115 -17.34 22.12 14.75
CA ARG A 115 -18.03 20.85 14.96
C ARG A 115 -18.46 20.75 16.41
N LYS A 116 -19.70 20.30 16.63
CA LYS A 116 -20.24 20.06 17.96
C LYS A 116 -20.86 18.69 18.00
N TRP A 117 -20.72 18.03 19.11
CA TRP A 117 -21.33 16.74 19.42
C TRP A 117 -22.18 16.89 20.67
N TYR A 118 -23.37 16.34 20.63
CA TYR A 118 -24.36 16.40 21.70
C TYR A 118 -24.49 15.01 22.33
N PHE A 119 -24.38 14.98 23.65
CA PHE A 119 -24.48 13.77 24.45
C PHE A 119 -25.80 13.79 25.22
N ASP A 120 -26.45 12.64 25.34
CA ASP A 120 -27.66 12.47 26.11
C ASP A 120 -27.42 12.56 27.63
N ALA A 121 -28.49 12.46 28.42
CA ALA A 121 -28.41 12.49 29.88
C ALA A 121 -27.57 11.32 30.45
N ASN A 122 -27.41 10.23 29.72
CA ASN A 122 -26.55 9.09 30.05
C ASN A 122 -25.11 9.22 29.53
N ARG A 123 -24.81 10.35 28.92
CA ARG A 123 -23.46 10.66 28.35
C ARG A 123 -23.10 9.81 27.15
N ASN A 124 -24.07 9.31 26.42
CA ASN A 124 -23.86 8.54 25.20
C ASN A 124 -24.08 9.43 23.98
N PHE A 125 -23.16 9.31 23.04
CA PHE A 125 -23.30 9.86 21.69
C PHE A 125 -23.92 8.79 20.79
N SER A 126 -25.05 9.12 20.14
CA SER A 126 -25.67 8.25 19.14
C SER A 126 -25.51 8.84 17.76
N TYR A 127 -24.78 8.14 16.90
CA TYR A 127 -24.52 8.59 15.52
C TYR A 127 -25.79 8.72 14.66
N SER A 128 -26.78 7.87 14.93
CA SER A 128 -28.05 7.82 14.19
C SER A 128 -29.15 8.76 14.73
N ALA A 129 -28.91 9.41 15.89
CA ALA A 129 -29.89 10.34 16.44
C ALA A 129 -29.90 11.66 15.63
N GLU A 130 -31.09 12.13 15.27
CA GLU A 130 -31.27 13.46 14.69
C GLU A 130 -30.71 14.52 15.64
N ASN A 131 -29.94 15.46 15.13
CA ASN A 131 -29.27 16.54 15.90
C ASN A 131 -28.22 16.08 16.91
N SER A 132 -27.62 14.87 16.78
CA SER A 132 -26.51 14.44 17.64
C SER A 132 -25.20 15.20 17.36
N ARG A 133 -25.11 15.85 16.22
CA ARG A 133 -23.93 16.62 15.79
C ARG A 133 -24.32 17.84 14.97
N GLU A 134 -23.50 18.89 15.07
CA GLU A 134 -23.63 20.13 14.28
C GLU A 134 -22.32 20.40 13.57
N TYR A 135 -22.40 20.75 12.31
CA TYR A 135 -21.26 21.20 11.50
C TYR A 135 -21.59 22.56 10.88
N ALA A 136 -20.72 23.52 11.13
CA ALA A 136 -20.87 24.85 10.55
C ALA A 136 -19.54 25.35 9.98
N LEU A 137 -19.62 25.97 8.82
CA LEU A 137 -18.49 26.49 8.09
C LEU A 137 -18.70 27.97 7.79
N TRP A 138 -17.80 28.82 8.28
CA TRP A 138 -17.83 30.26 8.02
C TRP A 138 -16.60 30.69 7.26
N TYR A 139 -16.81 31.60 6.35
CA TYR A 139 -15.74 32.25 5.59
C TYR A 139 -15.63 33.73 6.00
N MET A 140 -14.39 34.18 6.18
CA MET A 140 -14.06 35.54 6.58
C MET A 140 -12.94 36.08 5.70
N ARG A 141 -12.92 37.40 5.49
CA ARG A 141 -11.81 38.12 4.84
C ARG A 141 -11.40 39.28 5.75
N ASN A 142 -10.11 39.60 5.80
CA ASN A 142 -9.61 40.70 6.61
C ASN A 142 -9.97 42.09 6.06
N ASP A 143 -10.29 42.19 4.78
CA ASP A 143 -10.71 43.42 4.11
C ASP A 143 -12.24 43.66 4.13
N GLN A 144 -13.02 42.76 4.68
CA GLN A 144 -14.48 42.84 4.76
C GLN A 144 -14.94 42.57 6.20
N SER A 145 -15.87 43.39 6.66
CA SER A 145 -16.53 43.20 7.96
C SER A 145 -17.61 42.13 7.84
N GLY A 146 -17.50 41.06 8.63
CA GLY A 146 -18.53 40.02 8.80
C GLY A 146 -18.08 38.63 8.49
N LYS A 147 -18.83 37.67 9.07
CA LYS A 147 -18.68 36.22 8.86
C LYS A 147 -19.77 35.75 7.92
N LYS A 148 -19.41 35.09 6.86
CA LYS A 148 -20.37 34.50 5.92
C LYS A 148 -20.50 33.00 6.23
N LEU A 149 -21.70 32.54 6.63
CA LEU A 149 -22.00 31.14 6.73
C LEU A 149 -22.05 30.51 5.33
N ILE A 150 -21.32 29.42 5.13
CA ILE A 150 -21.27 28.72 3.84
C ILE A 150 -22.42 27.72 3.78
N PRO A 151 -23.31 27.81 2.79
CA PRO A 151 -24.41 26.88 2.64
C PRO A 151 -23.90 25.46 2.33
N PRO A 152 -24.62 24.39 2.73
CA PRO A 152 -24.20 23.01 2.55
C PRO A 152 -23.75 22.64 1.13
N SER A 153 -24.43 23.17 0.12
CA SER A 153 -24.10 22.94 -1.30
C SER A 153 -22.73 23.47 -1.74
N GLN A 154 -22.15 24.44 -1.02
CA GLN A 154 -20.85 25.04 -1.33
C GLN A 154 -19.74 24.61 -0.37
N GLN A 155 -20.07 23.96 0.75
CA GLN A 155 -19.12 23.62 1.81
C GLN A 155 -17.93 22.81 1.29
N ARG A 156 -18.16 21.79 0.46
CA ARG A 156 -17.12 20.96 -0.12
C ARG A 156 -16.11 21.75 -0.94
N ASN A 157 -16.56 22.69 -1.77
CA ASN A 157 -15.70 23.51 -2.62
C ASN A 157 -14.88 24.53 -1.81
N PHE A 158 -15.46 25.08 -0.73
CA PHE A 158 -14.71 25.95 0.16
C PHE A 158 -13.70 25.17 0.99
N PHE A 159 -14.11 24.06 1.57
CA PHE A 159 -13.27 23.20 2.40
C PHE A 159 -12.02 22.76 1.64
N SER A 160 -12.15 22.23 0.42
CA SER A 160 -11.04 21.74 -0.38
C SER A 160 -9.99 22.80 -0.78
N ARG A 161 -10.29 24.09 -0.63
CA ARG A 161 -9.33 25.19 -0.88
C ARG A 161 -8.43 25.47 0.32
N PHE A 162 -8.89 25.16 1.54
CA PHE A 162 -8.24 25.48 2.79
C PHE A 162 -7.68 24.24 3.52
N VAL A 163 -8.20 23.06 3.20
CA VAL A 163 -7.86 21.83 3.91
C VAL A 163 -7.36 20.82 2.89
N PRO A 164 -6.18 20.21 3.12
CA PRO A 164 -5.73 19.12 2.28
C PRO A 164 -6.71 17.95 2.36
N PRO A 165 -6.82 17.12 1.31
CA PRO A 165 -7.58 15.87 1.37
C PRO A 165 -7.15 15.03 2.56
N SER A 166 -8.07 14.25 3.13
CA SER A 166 -7.81 13.44 4.32
C SER A 166 -6.63 12.46 4.16
N ASP A 167 -6.45 11.91 2.96
CA ASP A 167 -5.32 11.02 2.64
C ASP A 167 -3.94 11.67 2.79
N TYR A 168 -3.86 13.01 2.74
CA TYR A 168 -2.59 13.74 2.98
C TYR A 168 -2.37 14.13 4.43
N ALA A 169 -3.40 14.05 5.25
CA ALA A 169 -3.34 14.50 6.64
C ALA A 169 -2.17 13.89 7.42
N PRO A 170 -1.86 12.58 7.31
CA PRO A 170 -0.74 11.97 8.03
C PRO A 170 0.65 12.49 7.65
N PHE A 171 0.78 13.26 6.56
CA PHE A 171 2.05 13.87 6.17
C PHE A 171 2.24 15.27 6.76
N PHE A 172 1.17 15.85 7.28
CA PHE A 172 1.18 17.17 7.89
C PHE A 172 0.92 17.11 9.40
N PHE A 173 0.14 16.14 9.84
CA PHE A 173 -0.31 15.98 11.23
C PHE A 173 0.04 14.58 11.73
N PHE A 174 1.11 14.43 12.49
CA PHE A 174 1.57 13.11 12.89
C PHE A 174 2.32 13.10 14.23
N ASP A 175 2.38 11.91 14.82
CA ASP A 175 3.25 11.61 15.96
C ASP A 175 4.62 11.16 15.43
N GLY A 176 5.67 11.92 15.74
CA GLY A 176 7.02 11.68 15.22
C GLY A 176 7.65 10.36 15.69
N GLU A 177 7.25 9.84 16.86
CA GLU A 177 7.73 8.55 17.35
C GLU A 177 6.93 7.38 16.73
N LYS A 178 5.61 7.48 16.77
CA LYS A 178 4.72 6.39 16.34
C LYS A 178 4.70 6.19 14.83
N ILE A 179 4.85 7.24 14.03
CA ILE A 179 4.91 7.11 12.57
C ILE A 179 6.11 6.24 12.14
N VAL A 180 7.22 6.33 12.87
CA VAL A 180 8.41 5.50 12.65
C VAL A 180 8.11 4.04 12.99
N GLN A 181 7.42 3.78 14.09
CA GLN A 181 7.01 2.43 14.48
C GLN A 181 6.03 1.85 13.46
N THR A 182 5.03 2.61 13.03
CA THR A 182 4.05 2.18 12.01
C THR A 182 4.73 1.88 10.67
N ALA A 183 5.64 2.74 10.23
CA ALA A 183 6.39 2.50 9.00
C ALA A 183 7.32 1.29 9.09
N ALA A 184 7.90 1.02 10.25
CA ALA A 184 8.74 -0.15 10.49
C ALA A 184 7.91 -1.45 10.56
N GLN A 185 6.74 -1.42 11.20
CA GLN A 185 5.86 -2.59 11.41
C GLN A 185 5.08 -2.98 10.17
N SER A 186 4.50 -2.01 9.45
CA SER A 186 3.72 -2.29 8.22
C SER A 186 4.60 -2.69 7.03
N GLY A 187 5.93 -2.73 7.22
CA GLY A 187 6.87 -2.69 6.11
C GLY A 187 6.76 -1.33 5.41
N ALA A 188 7.81 -0.51 5.46
CA ALA A 188 7.82 0.85 4.88
C ALA A 188 7.24 0.93 3.45
N GLY A 189 7.21 -0.22 2.74
CA GLY A 189 6.67 -0.35 1.40
C GLY A 189 5.14 -0.22 1.30
N ILE A 190 4.37 -0.82 2.19
CA ILE A 190 2.89 -0.76 2.15
C ILE A 190 2.43 0.66 2.49
N TRP A 191 2.94 1.21 3.59
CA TRP A 191 2.66 2.58 3.98
C TRP A 191 2.98 3.60 2.86
N LEU A 192 4.13 3.43 2.21
CA LEU A 192 4.57 4.32 1.14
C LEU A 192 3.74 4.15 -0.14
N LYS A 193 3.31 2.94 -0.46
CA LYS A 193 2.37 2.67 -1.55
C LYS A 193 1.03 3.38 -1.33
N ASP A 194 0.46 3.25 -0.14
CA ASP A 194 -0.81 3.91 0.20
C ASP A 194 -0.67 5.44 0.15
N ALA A 195 0.46 5.95 0.64
CA ALA A 195 0.81 7.36 0.54
C ALA A 195 0.86 7.86 -0.91
N LEU A 196 1.53 7.13 -1.80
CA LEU A 196 1.60 7.44 -3.23
C LEU A 196 0.23 7.35 -3.92
N MET A 197 -0.56 6.34 -3.60
CA MET A 197 -1.90 6.18 -4.16
C MET A 197 -2.84 7.32 -3.71
N GLY A 198 -2.80 7.69 -2.45
CA GLY A 198 -3.49 8.84 -1.92
C GLY A 198 -3.06 10.13 -2.64
N LEU A 199 -1.76 10.40 -2.69
CA LEU A 199 -1.14 11.58 -3.28
C LEU A 199 -1.55 11.82 -4.75
N LEU A 200 -1.76 10.77 -5.51
CA LEU A 200 -2.14 10.86 -6.92
C LEU A 200 -3.66 10.87 -7.15
N GLY A 201 -4.47 10.75 -6.10
CA GLY A 201 -5.92 10.61 -6.22
C GLY A 201 -6.33 9.39 -7.06
N ILE A 202 -5.52 8.32 -7.01
CA ILE A 202 -5.72 7.10 -7.82
C ILE A 202 -7.05 6.44 -7.48
N THR A 203 -7.54 6.60 -6.27
CA THR A 203 -8.88 6.15 -5.86
C THR A 203 -9.97 6.67 -6.81
N LEU A 204 -9.90 7.96 -7.19
CA LEU A 204 -10.84 8.55 -8.14
C LEU A 204 -10.67 7.96 -9.55
N LEU A 205 -9.43 7.75 -9.99
CA LEU A 205 -9.15 7.12 -11.28
C LEU A 205 -9.63 5.67 -11.34
N ASN A 206 -9.48 4.93 -10.23
CA ASN A 206 -10.00 3.57 -10.11
C ASN A 206 -11.54 3.55 -10.13
N GLN A 207 -12.21 4.45 -9.41
CA GLN A 207 -13.67 4.59 -9.46
C GLN A 207 -14.16 4.92 -10.89
N LEU A 208 -13.43 5.77 -11.61
CA LEU A 208 -13.74 6.07 -13.01
C LEU A 208 -13.56 4.84 -13.90
N LYS A 209 -12.48 4.07 -13.70
CA LYS A 209 -12.24 2.80 -14.41
C LYS A 209 -13.37 1.80 -14.14
N GLU A 210 -13.79 1.65 -12.89
CA GLU A 210 -14.92 0.79 -12.50
C GLU A 210 -16.24 1.24 -13.15
N SER A 211 -16.51 2.55 -13.13
CA SER A 211 -17.71 3.12 -13.78
C SER A 211 -17.71 2.90 -15.28
N LEU A 212 -16.56 3.00 -15.95
CA LEU A 212 -16.41 2.69 -17.38
C LEU A 212 -16.63 1.20 -17.64
N SER A 213 -16.10 0.33 -16.80
CA SER A 213 -16.32 -1.12 -16.88
C SER A 213 -17.81 -1.48 -16.72
N GLN A 214 -18.49 -0.89 -15.74
CA GLN A 214 -19.95 -1.06 -15.56
C GLN A 214 -20.74 -0.54 -16.77
N PHE A 215 -20.37 0.62 -17.30
CA PHE A 215 -20.97 1.17 -18.52
C PHE A 215 -20.80 0.23 -19.72
N ARG A 216 -19.63 -0.39 -19.88
CA ARG A 216 -19.38 -1.42 -20.91
C ARG A 216 -20.32 -2.62 -20.71
N THR A 217 -20.38 -3.15 -19.50
CA THR A 217 -21.22 -4.31 -19.16
C THR A 217 -22.70 -4.04 -19.48
N GLN A 218 -23.24 -2.88 -19.09
CA GLN A 218 -24.63 -2.51 -19.35
C GLN A 218 -24.93 -2.37 -20.85
N ASN A 219 -24.01 -1.83 -21.64
CA ASN A 219 -24.23 -1.66 -23.08
C ASN A 219 -24.04 -2.97 -23.88
N ILE A 220 -23.26 -3.90 -23.38
CA ILE A 220 -23.03 -5.21 -24.02
C ILE A 220 -24.20 -6.17 -23.71
N SER A 221 -24.72 -6.16 -22.47
CA SER A 221 -25.79 -7.06 -22.03
C SER A 221 -27.10 -6.85 -22.78
N ALA A 222 -27.35 -5.66 -23.30
CA ALA A 222 -28.57 -5.33 -24.03
C ALA A 222 -28.68 -5.97 -25.45
N SER A 223 -27.59 -6.50 -26.00
CA SER A 223 -27.52 -6.92 -27.40
C SER A 223 -26.87 -8.28 -27.67
N ALA A 224 -26.36 -8.95 -26.66
CA ALA A 224 -25.75 -10.27 -26.80
C ALA A 224 -26.79 -11.39 -26.89
N SER A 225 -26.44 -12.52 -27.56
CA SER A 225 -27.28 -13.71 -27.56
C SER A 225 -27.51 -14.22 -26.13
N ALA A 226 -28.69 -14.79 -25.84
CA ALA A 226 -29.04 -15.29 -24.52
C ALA A 226 -27.99 -16.26 -23.93
N LYS A 227 -27.30 -17.01 -24.77
CA LYS A 227 -26.24 -17.95 -24.38
C LYS A 227 -24.97 -17.23 -23.86
N VAL A 228 -24.53 -16.20 -24.59
CA VAL A 228 -23.35 -15.40 -24.19
C VAL A 228 -23.64 -14.56 -22.94
N GLN A 229 -24.88 -14.04 -22.84
CA GLN A 229 -25.34 -13.34 -21.61
C GLN A 229 -25.30 -14.25 -20.38
N ALA A 230 -25.79 -15.49 -20.49
CA ALA A 230 -25.77 -16.44 -19.39
C ALA A 230 -24.33 -16.78 -18.97
N ALA A 231 -23.44 -17.05 -19.92
CA ALA A 231 -22.03 -17.32 -19.66
C ALA A 231 -21.30 -16.11 -19.02
N LEU A 232 -21.56 -14.91 -19.50
CA LEU A 232 -20.99 -13.68 -18.94
C LEU A 232 -21.45 -13.47 -17.51
N LYS A 233 -22.74 -13.63 -17.23
CA LYS A 233 -23.30 -13.49 -15.87
C LYS A 233 -22.72 -14.54 -14.91
N GLU A 234 -22.50 -15.76 -15.38
CA GLU A 234 -21.86 -16.81 -14.59
C GLU A 234 -20.39 -16.46 -14.28
N ALA A 235 -19.62 -16.02 -15.28
CA ALA A 235 -18.23 -15.61 -15.10
C ALA A 235 -18.09 -14.40 -14.18
N GLU A 236 -18.96 -13.39 -14.29
CA GLU A 236 -19.00 -12.23 -13.41
C GLU A 236 -19.35 -12.63 -11.96
N SER A 237 -20.29 -13.57 -11.78
CA SER A 237 -20.63 -14.09 -10.46
C SER A 237 -19.45 -14.83 -9.82
N LYS A 238 -18.71 -15.63 -10.59
CA LYS A 238 -17.49 -16.31 -10.12
C LYS A 238 -16.38 -15.31 -9.78
N LEU A 239 -16.20 -14.28 -10.59
CA LEU A 239 -15.24 -13.21 -10.30
C LEU A 239 -15.54 -12.53 -8.96
N ILE A 240 -16.78 -12.13 -8.72
CA ILE A 240 -17.22 -11.53 -7.45
C ILE A 240 -16.96 -12.47 -6.27
N GLN A 241 -17.22 -13.78 -6.42
CA GLN A 241 -16.94 -14.76 -5.37
C GLN A 241 -15.45 -14.87 -5.04
N VAL A 242 -14.60 -14.94 -6.07
CA VAL A 242 -13.15 -15.02 -5.87
C VAL A 242 -12.59 -13.73 -5.30
N GLU A 243 -13.06 -12.57 -5.73
CA GLU A 243 -12.68 -11.27 -5.16
C GLU A 243 -13.09 -11.15 -3.69
N ALA A 244 -14.26 -11.66 -3.30
CA ALA A 244 -14.70 -11.71 -1.90
C ALA A 244 -13.79 -12.60 -1.05
N ILE A 245 -13.40 -13.77 -1.57
CA ILE A 245 -12.47 -14.69 -0.89
C ILE A 245 -11.08 -14.02 -0.74
N LEU A 246 -10.60 -13.38 -1.79
CA LEU A 246 -9.31 -12.66 -1.76
C LEU A 246 -9.33 -11.53 -0.71
N GLN A 247 -10.43 -10.81 -0.62
CA GLN A 247 -10.61 -9.76 0.37
C GLN A 247 -10.61 -10.33 1.80
N GLU A 248 -11.32 -11.44 2.03
CA GLU A 248 -11.34 -12.13 3.33
C GLU A 248 -9.94 -12.62 3.74
N GLU A 249 -9.17 -13.21 2.82
CA GLU A 249 -7.82 -13.67 3.12
C GLU A 249 -6.85 -12.49 3.37
N ARG A 250 -7.05 -11.35 2.71
CA ARG A 250 -6.29 -10.10 3.00
C ARG A 250 -6.61 -9.55 4.39
N GLU A 251 -7.88 -9.57 4.80
CA GLU A 251 -8.28 -9.14 6.15
C GLU A 251 -7.72 -10.08 7.23
N LYS A 252 -7.67 -11.39 6.96
CA LYS A 252 -6.98 -12.36 7.83
C LYS A 252 -5.49 -12.08 7.92
N GLN A 253 -4.85 -11.76 6.80
CA GLN A 253 -3.43 -11.39 6.76
C GLN A 253 -3.16 -10.13 7.61
N GLU A 254 -4.00 -9.10 7.48
CA GLU A 254 -3.88 -7.89 8.28
C GLU A 254 -4.07 -8.16 9.78
N THR A 255 -5.05 -9.00 10.13
CA THR A 255 -5.29 -9.40 11.53
C THR A 255 -4.09 -10.15 12.11
N LEU A 256 -3.50 -11.08 11.34
CA LEU A 256 -2.31 -11.82 11.76
C LEU A 256 -1.09 -10.91 11.93
N LEU A 257 -0.89 -9.95 11.04
CA LEU A 257 0.17 -8.95 11.16
C LEU A 257 0.01 -8.10 12.43
N ASN A 258 -1.21 -7.70 12.76
CA ASN A 258 -1.49 -6.95 13.99
C ASN A 258 -1.18 -7.79 15.24
N GLN A 259 -1.56 -9.06 15.26
CA GLN A 259 -1.22 -9.98 16.36
C GLN A 259 0.29 -10.19 16.49
N ILE A 260 0.99 -10.41 15.37
CA ILE A 260 2.45 -10.54 15.36
C ILE A 260 3.10 -9.27 15.94
N ASN A 261 2.60 -8.10 15.61
CA ASN A 261 3.09 -6.83 16.13
C ASN A 261 2.89 -6.72 17.65
N GLU A 262 1.72 -7.12 18.15
CA GLU A 262 1.41 -7.12 19.59
C GLU A 262 2.36 -8.05 20.37
N TYR A 263 2.51 -9.29 19.91
CA TYR A 263 3.41 -10.24 20.53
C TYR A 263 4.89 -9.84 20.40
N THR A 264 5.26 -9.18 19.31
CA THR A 264 6.61 -8.61 19.13
C THR A 264 6.89 -7.51 20.14
N GLN A 265 5.94 -6.60 20.37
CA GLN A 265 6.07 -5.57 21.41
C GLN A 265 6.17 -6.19 22.80
N ARG A 266 5.38 -7.21 23.10
CA ARG A 266 5.42 -7.92 24.38
C ARG A 266 6.76 -8.61 24.59
N ARG A 267 7.29 -9.28 23.56
CA ARG A 267 8.64 -9.85 23.56
C ARG A 267 9.70 -8.78 23.87
N ASP A 268 9.65 -7.64 23.17
CA ASP A 268 10.63 -6.58 23.32
C ASP A 268 10.56 -5.94 24.72
N THR A 269 9.37 -5.84 25.31
CA THR A 269 9.17 -5.35 26.68
C THR A 269 9.72 -6.34 27.70
N LEU A 270 9.44 -7.64 27.55
CA LEU A 270 9.97 -8.71 28.41
C LEU A 270 11.50 -8.75 28.32
N THR A 271 12.04 -8.62 27.13
CA THR A 271 13.48 -8.58 26.89
C THR A 271 14.14 -7.37 27.55
N GLN A 272 13.51 -6.17 27.49
CA GLN A 272 13.98 -4.98 28.21
C GLN A 272 13.93 -5.16 29.74
N THR A 273 12.89 -5.81 30.23
CA THR A 273 12.72 -6.06 31.69
C THR A 273 13.77 -7.05 32.20
N LEU A 274 14.12 -8.03 31.40
CA LEU A 274 15.20 -8.99 31.65
C LEU A 274 16.59 -8.34 31.51
N GLY A 275 16.75 -7.26 30.71
CA GLY A 275 18.01 -6.59 30.35
C GLY A 275 18.74 -5.83 31.48
N GLY A 276 18.25 -5.88 32.71
CA GLY A 276 18.88 -5.22 33.87
C GLY A 276 20.08 -5.95 34.47
N SER A 277 20.45 -7.15 34.01
CA SER A 277 21.56 -7.96 34.51
C SER A 277 22.59 -8.30 33.42
N SER A 278 23.84 -8.11 33.68
CA SER A 278 24.98 -8.23 32.75
C SER A 278 25.11 -9.59 32.00
N SER A 279 24.45 -10.63 32.49
CA SER A 279 24.38 -11.97 31.83
C SER A 279 23.34 -12.04 30.71
N ILE A 280 22.47 -11.07 30.58
CA ILE A 280 21.29 -11.10 29.68
C ILE A 280 21.63 -10.53 28.30
N VAL A 281 22.60 -9.62 28.18
CA VAL A 281 23.10 -9.15 26.87
C VAL A 281 23.61 -10.32 26.01
N HIS A 282 24.18 -11.36 26.66
CA HIS A 282 24.60 -12.57 25.95
C HIS A 282 23.44 -13.47 25.52
N THR A 283 22.31 -13.48 26.23
CA THR A 283 21.13 -14.27 25.83
C THR A 283 20.35 -13.62 24.70
N GLU A 284 20.30 -12.31 24.61
CA GLU A 284 19.69 -11.58 23.48
C GLU A 284 20.44 -11.83 22.17
N ASP A 285 21.77 -11.73 22.22
CA ASP A 285 22.60 -12.01 21.04
C ASP A 285 22.49 -13.47 20.59
N LEU A 286 22.40 -14.41 21.55
CA LEU A 286 22.22 -15.83 21.26
C LEU A 286 20.82 -16.13 20.71
N ALA A 287 19.76 -15.56 21.27
CA ALA A 287 18.39 -15.74 20.78
C ALA A 287 18.20 -15.11 19.38
N LYS A 288 18.86 -13.98 19.11
CA LYS A 288 18.87 -13.36 17.78
C LYS A 288 19.60 -14.23 16.77
N ALA A 289 20.78 -14.76 17.13
CA ALA A 289 21.55 -15.65 16.28
C ALA A 289 20.81 -16.99 16.01
N GLN A 290 20.12 -17.54 17.01
CA GLN A 290 19.26 -18.70 16.84
C GLN A 290 18.15 -18.43 15.84
N LYS A 291 17.44 -17.31 15.99
CA LYS A 291 16.34 -16.91 15.10
C LYS A 291 16.81 -16.66 13.67
N GLU A 292 17.96 -16.02 13.48
CA GLU A 292 18.57 -15.84 12.16
C GLU A 292 18.90 -17.18 11.51
N ALA A 293 19.42 -18.14 12.26
CA ALA A 293 19.70 -19.48 11.78
C ALA A 293 18.41 -20.23 11.39
N GLU A 294 17.34 -20.12 12.18
CA GLU A 294 16.03 -20.73 11.90
C GLU A 294 15.37 -20.12 10.64
N ILE A 295 15.43 -18.80 10.48
CA ILE A 295 14.93 -18.12 9.28
C ILE A 295 15.69 -18.58 8.03
N MET A 296 17.03 -18.71 8.14
CA MET A 296 17.85 -19.19 7.04
C MET A 296 17.55 -20.67 6.72
N GLN A 297 17.38 -21.51 7.74
CA GLN A 297 16.95 -22.89 7.57
C GLN A 297 15.60 -22.98 6.84
N GLN A 298 14.62 -22.18 7.26
CA GLN A 298 13.31 -22.16 6.61
C GLN A 298 13.40 -21.71 5.15
N LYS A 299 14.19 -20.70 4.86
CA LYS A 299 14.43 -20.22 3.50
C LYS A 299 15.05 -21.31 2.61
N PHE A 300 16.05 -22.04 3.12
CA PHE A 300 16.62 -23.17 2.40
C PHE A 300 15.63 -24.30 2.21
N ARG A 301 14.77 -24.60 3.21
CA ARG A 301 13.69 -25.60 3.08
C ARG A 301 12.67 -25.21 2.01
N ASP A 302 12.31 -23.94 1.90
CA ASP A 302 11.37 -23.47 0.88
C ASP A 302 12.00 -23.53 -0.52
N THR A 303 13.27 -23.17 -0.66
CA THR A 303 14.02 -23.38 -1.90
C THR A 303 14.08 -24.87 -2.27
N MET A 304 14.24 -25.73 -1.29
CA MET A 304 14.23 -27.19 -1.49
C MET A 304 12.86 -27.69 -1.93
N LYS A 305 11.75 -27.17 -1.35
CA LYS A 305 10.38 -27.54 -1.78
C LYS A 305 10.15 -27.19 -3.24
N GLU A 306 10.56 -26.00 -3.67
CA GLU A 306 10.44 -25.58 -5.08
C GLU A 306 11.25 -26.51 -5.99
N ALA A 307 12.47 -26.87 -5.60
CA ALA A 307 13.29 -27.83 -6.34
C ALA A 307 12.65 -29.23 -6.39
N VAL A 308 12.01 -29.69 -5.29
CA VAL A 308 11.32 -30.98 -5.21
C VAL A 308 10.07 -31.03 -6.09
N LEU A 309 9.30 -29.94 -6.18
CA LEU A 309 8.14 -29.85 -7.06
C LEU A 309 8.50 -29.98 -8.54
N ALA A 310 9.72 -29.58 -8.92
CA ALA A 310 10.26 -29.76 -10.26
C ALA A 310 10.87 -31.17 -10.50
N MET A 311 11.00 -31.99 -9.48
CA MET A 311 11.70 -33.29 -9.51
C MET A 311 11.21 -34.32 -10.53
N PRO A 312 9.91 -34.48 -10.88
CA PRO A 312 9.52 -35.51 -11.85
C PRO A 312 10.27 -35.42 -13.16
N LEU A 313 10.51 -34.21 -13.63
CA LEU A 313 11.28 -33.97 -14.86
C LEU A 313 12.80 -33.97 -14.62
N ALA A 314 13.23 -33.62 -13.42
CA ALA A 314 14.63 -33.54 -13.05
C ALA A 314 15.31 -34.93 -12.95
N PHE A 315 14.56 -36.03 -12.83
CA PHE A 315 15.08 -37.41 -12.89
C PHE A 315 15.45 -37.86 -14.29
N LEU A 316 15.07 -37.11 -15.32
CA LEU A 316 15.44 -37.41 -16.68
C LEU A 316 16.83 -36.83 -16.99
N PRO A 317 17.69 -37.58 -17.71
CA PRO A 317 18.95 -37.03 -18.20
C PRO A 317 18.72 -35.79 -19.07
N GLN A 318 19.58 -34.78 -18.94
CA GLN A 318 19.44 -33.50 -19.68
C GLN A 318 19.23 -33.73 -21.20
N ALA A 319 19.97 -34.68 -21.77
CA ALA A 319 19.83 -35.03 -23.17
C ALA A 319 18.41 -35.58 -23.56
N ARG A 320 17.68 -36.13 -22.60
CA ARG A 320 16.27 -36.54 -22.81
C ARG A 320 15.31 -35.38 -22.66
N LEU A 321 15.58 -34.49 -21.74
CA LEU A 321 14.81 -33.25 -21.56
C LEU A 321 14.88 -32.35 -22.80
N ASP A 322 16.10 -32.20 -23.34
CA ASP A 322 16.33 -31.43 -24.57
C ASP A 322 15.59 -32.05 -25.78
N LYS A 323 15.61 -33.39 -25.87
CA LYS A 323 14.85 -34.11 -26.92
C LYS A 323 13.35 -33.94 -26.76
N LEU A 324 12.86 -33.99 -25.53
CA LEU A 324 11.43 -33.79 -25.23
C LEU A 324 10.99 -32.36 -25.56
N ASP A 325 11.76 -31.34 -25.18
CA ASP A 325 11.45 -29.94 -25.51
C ASP A 325 11.41 -29.73 -27.03
N LEU A 326 12.40 -30.28 -27.75
CA LEU A 326 12.44 -30.20 -29.21
C LEU A 326 11.28 -30.93 -29.88
N GLN A 327 10.91 -32.10 -29.35
CA GLN A 327 9.77 -32.88 -29.90
C GLN A 327 8.46 -32.15 -29.68
N LEU A 328 8.20 -31.63 -28.45
CA LEU A 328 7.00 -30.85 -28.14
C LEU A 328 6.93 -29.55 -28.95
N GLU A 329 8.06 -28.92 -29.25
CA GLU A 329 8.13 -27.77 -30.14
C GLU A 329 7.70 -28.12 -31.57
N LYS A 330 8.26 -29.20 -32.11
CA LYS A 330 7.91 -29.69 -33.47
C LYS A 330 6.44 -30.09 -33.57
N GLU A 331 5.90 -30.68 -32.50
CA GLU A 331 4.47 -31.05 -32.47
C GLU A 331 3.56 -29.82 -32.37
N ALA A 332 3.94 -28.81 -31.59
CA ALA A 332 3.20 -27.54 -31.53
C ALA A 332 3.20 -26.81 -32.89
N ASN A 333 4.35 -26.83 -33.59
CA ASN A 333 4.48 -26.29 -34.93
C ASN A 333 3.60 -27.05 -35.93
N ARG A 334 3.53 -28.38 -35.77
CA ARG A 334 2.66 -29.24 -36.58
C ARG A 334 1.18 -28.94 -36.40
N LEU A 335 0.73 -28.81 -35.18
CA LEU A 335 -0.66 -28.45 -34.87
C LEU A 335 -1.03 -27.09 -35.46
N GLY A 336 -0.13 -26.11 -35.32
CA GLY A 336 -0.28 -24.78 -35.93
C GLY A 336 -0.33 -24.85 -37.46
N TYR A 337 0.51 -25.68 -38.05
CA TYR A 337 0.52 -25.93 -39.49
C TYR A 337 -0.80 -26.58 -39.98
N GLU A 338 -1.28 -27.61 -39.27
CA GLU A 338 -2.53 -28.30 -39.63
C GLU A 338 -3.76 -27.36 -39.50
N SER A 339 -3.83 -26.58 -38.42
CA SER A 339 -4.88 -25.57 -38.23
C SER A 339 -4.89 -24.51 -39.35
N ASN A 340 -3.72 -24.07 -39.79
CA ASN A 340 -3.60 -23.12 -40.87
C ASN A 340 -3.96 -23.77 -42.25
N LYS A 341 -3.60 -25.05 -42.42
CA LYS A 341 -3.91 -25.80 -43.63
C LYS A 341 -5.42 -25.97 -43.80
N ASP A 342 -6.14 -26.28 -42.72
CA ASP A 342 -7.60 -26.43 -42.74
C ASP A 342 -8.31 -25.10 -43.10
N GLN A 343 -7.83 -23.97 -42.56
CA GLN A 343 -8.37 -22.64 -42.89
C GLN A 343 -8.14 -22.21 -44.35
N ILE A 344 -7.16 -22.81 -45.05
CA ILE A 344 -6.84 -22.48 -46.43
C ILE A 344 -7.36 -23.54 -47.40
N GLY A 345 -7.81 -24.68 -46.90
CA GLY A 345 -8.54 -25.68 -47.71
C GLY A 345 -9.72 -25.06 -48.46
N ASP A 346 -10.45 -24.16 -47.80
CA ASP A 346 -11.53 -23.40 -48.40
C ASP A 346 -11.09 -22.52 -49.59
N LYS A 347 -9.86 -22.02 -49.58
CA LYS A 347 -9.29 -21.20 -50.66
C LYS A 347 -8.95 -22.00 -51.90
N VAL A 348 -8.64 -23.27 -51.77
CA VAL A 348 -8.44 -24.17 -52.92
C VAL A 348 -9.76 -24.40 -53.68
N ASP A 349 -10.84 -24.59 -52.95
CA ASP A 349 -12.17 -24.72 -53.53
C ASP A 349 -12.64 -23.41 -54.19
N ASP A 350 -12.36 -22.26 -53.58
CA ASP A 350 -12.58 -20.95 -54.19
C ASP A 350 -11.75 -20.73 -55.46
N PHE A 351 -10.48 -21.15 -55.44
CA PHE A 351 -9.61 -21.11 -56.61
C PHE A 351 -10.16 -22.01 -57.69
N TRP A 352 -10.53 -23.25 -57.37
CA TRP A 352 -11.09 -24.20 -58.32
C TRP A 352 -12.36 -23.65 -58.97
N ASN A 353 -13.27 -23.08 -58.18
CA ASN A 353 -14.50 -22.46 -58.66
C ASN A 353 -14.22 -21.29 -59.64
N LYS A 354 -13.25 -20.46 -59.32
CA LYS A 354 -12.82 -19.35 -60.18
C LYS A 354 -12.13 -19.88 -61.46
N PHE A 355 -11.32 -20.92 -61.29
CA PHE A 355 -10.62 -21.57 -62.41
C PHE A 355 -11.61 -22.21 -63.42
N GLN A 356 -12.59 -22.97 -62.94
CA GLN A 356 -13.65 -23.53 -63.75
C GLN A 356 -14.47 -22.47 -64.50
N ASN A 357 -14.69 -21.31 -63.86
CA ASN A 357 -15.52 -20.26 -64.46
C ASN A 357 -14.73 -19.26 -65.33
N SER A 358 -13.41 -19.39 -65.39
CA SER A 358 -12.57 -18.50 -66.18
C SER A 358 -12.76 -18.68 -67.67
N ASP A 359 -13.12 -17.61 -68.38
CA ASP A 359 -13.33 -17.64 -69.81
C ASP A 359 -12.03 -18.01 -70.55
N LYS A 360 -10.89 -17.63 -70.13
CA LYS A 360 -9.57 -18.00 -70.65
C LYS A 360 -9.32 -19.51 -70.57
N VAL A 361 -9.68 -20.12 -69.45
CA VAL A 361 -9.51 -21.57 -69.23
C VAL A 361 -10.47 -22.36 -70.19
N LYS A 362 -11.70 -21.89 -70.31
CA LYS A 362 -12.67 -22.47 -71.21
C LYS A 362 -12.26 -22.35 -72.71
N GLU A 363 -11.66 -21.23 -73.06
CA GLU A 363 -11.13 -20.96 -74.39
C GLU A 363 -9.97 -21.89 -74.75
N VAL A 364 -9.01 -22.06 -73.80
CA VAL A 364 -7.82 -22.92 -74.00
C VAL A 364 -8.18 -24.40 -74.06
N LEU A 365 -9.13 -24.86 -73.24
CA LEU A 365 -9.56 -26.26 -73.17
C LEU A 365 -10.52 -26.66 -74.31
N GLY A 366 -11.11 -25.70 -75.02
CA GLY A 366 -11.98 -25.91 -76.20
C GLY A 366 -13.19 -26.79 -75.88
N ARG A 367 -13.54 -27.69 -76.86
CA ARG A 367 -14.72 -28.58 -76.75
C ARG A 367 -14.64 -29.61 -75.61
N SER A 368 -13.45 -29.85 -74.99
CA SER A 368 -13.24 -30.81 -73.91
C SER A 368 -13.31 -30.14 -72.53
N ALA A 369 -13.53 -28.83 -72.46
CA ALA A 369 -13.52 -28.07 -71.22
C ALA A 369 -14.52 -28.61 -70.19
N GLN A 370 -15.72 -28.92 -70.62
CA GLN A 370 -16.80 -29.36 -69.74
C GLN A 370 -16.53 -30.73 -69.09
N THR A 371 -15.91 -31.65 -69.84
CA THR A 371 -15.57 -33.00 -69.36
C THR A 371 -14.35 -32.94 -68.39
N ILE A 372 -13.34 -32.15 -68.74
CA ILE A 372 -12.09 -32.02 -67.88
C ILE A 372 -12.34 -31.24 -66.62
N LEU A 373 -13.14 -30.18 -66.66
CA LEU A 373 -13.43 -29.32 -65.50
C LEU A 373 -14.49 -29.90 -64.57
N SER A 374 -15.26 -30.92 -64.99
CA SER A 374 -16.20 -31.67 -64.18
C SER A 374 -15.60 -32.93 -63.54
N ASP A 375 -14.35 -33.25 -63.85
CA ASP A 375 -13.68 -34.45 -63.34
C ASP A 375 -13.16 -34.19 -61.92
N GLU A 376 -13.64 -35.00 -60.94
CA GLU A 376 -13.21 -34.98 -59.60
C GLU A 376 -11.70 -35.26 -59.44
N LEU A 377 -11.14 -36.12 -60.27
CA LEU A 377 -9.72 -36.41 -60.30
C LEU A 377 -8.87 -35.19 -60.65
N MET A 378 -9.37 -34.30 -61.51
CA MET A 378 -8.67 -33.05 -61.81
C MET A 378 -8.73 -32.04 -60.65
N LYS A 379 -9.86 -32.00 -59.98
CA LYS A 379 -9.96 -31.17 -58.73
C LYS A 379 -9.03 -31.67 -57.68
N ASP A 380 -8.95 -32.98 -57.49
CA ASP A 380 -8.05 -33.57 -56.48
C ASP A 380 -6.56 -33.34 -56.82
N ALA A 381 -6.21 -33.49 -58.12
CA ALA A 381 -4.85 -33.19 -58.59
C ALA A 381 -4.49 -31.74 -58.44
N VAL A 382 -5.39 -30.79 -58.68
CA VAL A 382 -5.16 -29.36 -58.39
C VAL A 382 -5.01 -29.11 -56.89
N ARG A 383 -5.82 -29.76 -56.06
CA ARG A 383 -5.71 -29.67 -54.59
C ARG A 383 -4.38 -30.22 -54.07
N GLU A 384 -3.91 -31.34 -54.63
CA GLU A 384 -2.62 -31.94 -54.31
C GLU A 384 -1.45 -31.04 -54.73
N CYS A 385 -1.48 -30.52 -55.97
CA CYS A 385 -0.49 -29.56 -56.46
C CYS A 385 -0.46 -28.25 -55.61
N TRP A 386 -1.65 -27.72 -55.27
CA TRP A 386 -1.77 -26.54 -54.43
C TRP A 386 -1.15 -26.78 -53.06
N ASN A 387 -1.49 -27.89 -52.41
CA ASN A 387 -0.95 -28.24 -51.11
C ASN A 387 0.56 -28.46 -51.17
N SER A 388 1.11 -29.06 -52.21
CA SER A 388 2.55 -29.25 -52.33
C SER A 388 3.33 -27.97 -52.60
N LEU A 389 2.73 -26.98 -53.26
CA LEU A 389 3.36 -25.71 -53.59
C LEU A 389 3.26 -24.70 -52.46
N PHE A 390 2.10 -24.62 -51.82
CA PHE A 390 1.82 -23.59 -50.81
C PHE A 390 1.90 -24.10 -49.38
N TYR A 391 1.89 -25.43 -49.18
CA TYR A 391 1.94 -26.08 -47.87
C TYR A 391 2.84 -27.32 -47.85
N PRO A 392 4.12 -27.20 -48.23
CA PRO A 392 5.05 -28.26 -47.91
C PRO A 392 5.24 -28.30 -46.38
N LEU A 393 5.32 -29.53 -45.82
CA LEU A 393 5.57 -29.67 -44.37
C LEU A 393 6.90 -29.02 -44.02
N PRO A 394 6.93 -28.02 -43.15
CA PRO A 394 8.18 -27.38 -42.74
C PRO A 394 9.10 -28.36 -42.02
N GLU A 395 10.42 -28.22 -42.19
CA GLU A 395 11.42 -29.09 -41.55
C GLU A 395 11.38 -29.03 -40.02
N ASN A 396 10.82 -27.94 -39.44
CA ASN A 396 10.66 -27.75 -38.02
C ASN A 396 9.35 -28.33 -37.44
N CYS A 397 8.56 -29.05 -38.22
CA CYS A 397 7.38 -29.76 -37.77
C CYS A 397 7.67 -31.25 -37.50
N ALA A 398 6.95 -31.83 -36.55
CA ALA A 398 7.04 -33.25 -36.25
C ALA A 398 6.44 -34.08 -37.42
N GLU A 399 7.06 -35.20 -37.72
CA GLU A 399 6.50 -36.16 -38.72
C GLU A 399 5.22 -36.81 -38.17
N GLN A 400 5.18 -37.11 -36.87
CA GLN A 400 4.03 -37.67 -36.17
C GLN A 400 3.87 -36.96 -34.82
N ILE A 401 2.62 -36.82 -34.34
CA ILE A 401 2.31 -36.30 -33.02
C ILE A 401 2.30 -37.50 -32.06
N GLU A 402 3.32 -37.61 -31.22
CA GLU A 402 3.47 -38.68 -30.22
C GLU A 402 2.72 -38.36 -28.91
N HIS A 403 2.58 -37.09 -28.59
CA HIS A 403 2.02 -36.60 -27.30
C HIS A 403 0.62 -36.02 -27.49
N ASN A 404 -0.24 -36.66 -28.30
CA ASN A 404 -1.62 -36.21 -28.55
C ASN A 404 -2.53 -36.22 -27.31
N TYR A 405 -2.09 -36.86 -26.21
CA TYR A 405 -2.77 -36.87 -24.91
C TYR A 405 -2.51 -35.59 -24.09
N LEU A 406 -1.55 -34.76 -24.49
CA LEU A 406 -1.28 -33.47 -23.84
C LEU A 406 -2.13 -32.37 -24.45
N SER A 407 -2.73 -31.54 -23.56
CA SER A 407 -3.34 -30.29 -24.04
C SER A 407 -2.25 -29.30 -24.48
N PRO A 408 -2.55 -28.37 -25.40
CA PRO A 408 -1.58 -27.34 -25.80
C PRO A 408 -1.00 -26.53 -24.63
N SER A 409 -1.82 -26.24 -23.60
CA SER A 409 -1.38 -25.56 -22.38
C SER A 409 -0.42 -26.43 -21.57
N ALA A 410 -0.72 -27.73 -21.39
CA ALA A 410 0.15 -28.65 -20.65
C ALA A 410 1.51 -28.84 -21.36
N SER A 411 1.53 -28.87 -22.69
CA SER A 411 2.76 -28.92 -23.47
C SER A 411 3.64 -27.67 -23.22
N ILE A 412 3.04 -26.48 -23.20
CA ILE A 412 3.74 -25.21 -22.90
C ILE A 412 4.27 -25.23 -21.46
N ASP A 413 3.49 -25.70 -20.51
CA ASP A 413 3.90 -25.76 -19.11
C ASP A 413 5.09 -26.71 -18.90
N ILE A 414 5.06 -27.89 -19.53
CA ILE A 414 6.16 -28.84 -19.51
C ILE A 414 7.44 -28.23 -20.10
N ARG A 415 7.33 -27.56 -21.24
CA ARG A 415 8.46 -26.88 -21.88
C ARG A 415 9.05 -25.77 -21.00
N ASN A 416 8.21 -24.99 -20.33
CA ASN A 416 8.64 -23.96 -19.40
C ASN A 416 9.35 -24.58 -18.18
N GLN A 417 8.87 -25.70 -17.66
CA GLN A 417 9.54 -26.44 -16.58
C GLN A 417 10.90 -26.99 -17.01
N ILE A 418 11.01 -27.56 -18.21
CA ILE A 418 12.30 -28.02 -18.74
C ILE A 418 13.30 -26.88 -18.84
N ARG A 419 12.88 -25.71 -19.33
CA ARG A 419 13.74 -24.54 -19.43
C ARG A 419 14.19 -24.00 -18.07
N GLN A 420 13.29 -24.03 -17.06
CA GLN A 420 13.64 -23.67 -15.70
C GLN A 420 14.69 -24.63 -15.11
N LEU A 421 14.53 -25.93 -15.34
CA LEU A 421 15.50 -26.95 -14.89
C LEU A 421 16.87 -26.77 -15.59
N SER A 422 16.88 -26.41 -16.85
CA SER A 422 18.13 -26.12 -17.60
C SER A 422 18.83 -24.85 -17.12
N ALA A 423 18.06 -23.87 -16.65
CA ALA A 423 18.59 -22.60 -16.11
C ALA A 423 19.10 -22.71 -14.66
N SER A 424 18.62 -23.69 -13.90
CA SER A 424 19.01 -23.95 -12.49
C SER A 424 19.43 -25.41 -12.35
N PRO A 425 20.69 -25.74 -12.64
CA PRO A 425 21.13 -27.12 -12.54
C PRO A 425 21.04 -27.64 -11.10
N LEU A 426 20.58 -28.87 -10.95
CA LEU A 426 20.43 -29.62 -9.69
C LEU A 426 21.72 -29.81 -8.88
N SER A 427 22.86 -29.28 -9.36
CA SER A 427 24.14 -29.30 -8.65
C SER A 427 24.10 -28.68 -7.25
N ASN A 428 23.09 -27.85 -6.97
CA ASN A 428 22.98 -27.14 -5.70
C ASN A 428 22.16 -27.86 -4.63
N ILE A 429 21.53 -29.03 -4.89
CA ILE A 429 20.72 -29.72 -3.86
C ILE A 429 21.61 -30.19 -2.72
N GLY A 430 22.79 -30.71 -3.01
CA GLY A 430 23.78 -31.09 -2.00
C GLY A 430 24.16 -29.90 -1.11
N GLU A 431 24.49 -28.75 -1.72
CA GLU A 431 24.81 -27.51 -1.01
C GLU A 431 23.63 -26.97 -0.19
N ILE A 432 22.39 -27.10 -0.70
CA ILE A 432 21.18 -26.69 0.04
C ILE A 432 20.96 -27.57 1.27
N LEU A 433 21.15 -28.91 1.15
CA LEU A 433 21.05 -29.85 2.24
C LEU A 433 22.16 -29.62 3.29
N ASP A 434 23.38 -29.37 2.86
CA ASP A 434 24.50 -29.05 3.74
C ASP A 434 24.22 -27.74 4.50
N ASN A 435 23.69 -26.72 3.82
CA ASN A 435 23.31 -25.45 4.43
C ASN A 435 22.14 -25.62 5.43
N ILE A 436 21.13 -26.45 5.14
CA ILE A 436 20.04 -26.75 6.09
C ILE A 436 20.61 -27.40 7.36
N SER A 437 21.48 -28.41 7.20
CA SER A 437 22.06 -29.15 8.35
C SER A 437 23.02 -28.26 9.17
N GLU A 438 23.76 -27.37 8.54
CA GLU A 438 24.63 -26.42 9.25
C GLU A 438 23.82 -25.37 10.02
N GLN A 439 22.75 -24.84 9.43
CA GLN A 439 21.86 -23.89 10.13
C GLN A 439 21.14 -24.56 11.31
N GLU A 440 20.74 -25.83 11.15
CA GLU A 440 20.14 -26.60 12.23
C GLU A 440 21.14 -26.83 13.38
N ARG A 441 22.40 -27.14 13.06
CA ARG A 441 23.46 -27.29 14.05
C ARG A 441 23.73 -25.99 14.80
N ILE A 442 23.77 -24.84 14.10
CA ILE A 442 23.92 -23.52 14.71
C ILE A 442 22.77 -23.21 15.64
N ALA A 443 21.53 -23.44 15.21
CA ALA A 443 20.34 -23.18 16.02
C ALA A 443 20.33 -24.05 17.31
N GLN A 444 20.70 -25.35 17.22
CA GLN A 444 20.79 -26.24 18.38
C GLN A 444 21.93 -25.84 19.34
N ASP A 445 23.09 -25.43 18.84
CA ASP A 445 24.20 -24.94 19.68
C ASP A 445 23.80 -23.67 20.45
N MET A 446 23.09 -22.72 19.78
CA MET A 446 22.56 -21.53 20.43
C MET A 446 21.49 -21.86 21.48
N ALA A 447 20.55 -22.75 21.16
CA ALA A 447 19.53 -23.21 22.10
C ALA A 447 20.13 -23.87 23.35
N SER A 448 21.20 -24.70 23.18
CA SER A 448 21.89 -25.33 24.30
C SER A 448 22.60 -24.32 25.19
N LYS A 449 23.19 -23.26 24.61
CA LYS A 449 23.82 -22.15 25.35
C LYS A 449 22.79 -21.36 26.14
N ILE A 450 21.64 -21.08 25.56
CA ILE A 450 20.51 -20.41 26.25
C ILE A 450 20.02 -21.26 27.41
N ALA A 451 19.89 -22.59 27.24
CA ALA A 451 19.49 -23.50 28.32
C ALA A 451 20.47 -23.53 29.48
N MET A 452 21.77 -23.40 29.22
CA MET A 452 22.79 -23.33 30.28
C MET A 452 22.73 -22.01 31.10
N LEU A 453 22.19 -20.93 30.53
CA LEU A 453 22.05 -19.64 31.19
C LEU A 453 20.79 -19.52 32.07
N LYS A 454 19.86 -20.47 31.99
CA LYS A 454 18.59 -20.54 32.74
C LYS A 454 18.71 -20.82 34.26
N GLY A 455 19.84 -20.66 34.88
CA GLY A 455 20.05 -20.93 36.29
C GLY A 455 20.04 -19.69 37.23
N THR A 456 19.54 -18.53 36.82
CA THR A 456 19.76 -17.25 37.54
C THR A 456 18.50 -16.55 38.04
N GLY A 457 17.44 -17.26 38.45
CA GLY A 457 16.41 -16.67 39.32
C GLY A 457 15.25 -15.86 38.66
N ASN A 458 15.14 -15.84 37.34
CA ASN A 458 14.07 -15.17 36.60
C ASN A 458 13.20 -16.14 35.77
N ASP A 459 12.96 -17.35 36.31
CA ASP A 459 12.34 -18.46 35.59
C ASP A 459 10.95 -18.12 35.03
N GLU A 460 10.11 -17.35 35.73
CA GLU A 460 8.77 -16.98 35.29
C GLU A 460 8.79 -16.04 34.03
N LEU A 461 9.70 -15.08 33.98
CA LEU A 461 9.83 -14.15 32.84
C LEU A 461 10.43 -14.85 31.59
N VAL A 462 11.28 -15.82 31.81
CA VAL A 462 11.87 -16.66 30.75
C VAL A 462 10.80 -17.57 30.16
N GLU A 463 9.95 -18.18 31.00
CA GLU A 463 8.84 -19.02 30.55
C GLU A 463 7.79 -18.20 29.78
N GLU A 464 7.49 -16.98 30.20
CA GLU A 464 6.61 -16.07 29.47
C GLU A 464 7.22 -15.67 28.12
N LEU A 465 8.53 -15.44 28.06
CA LEU A 465 9.23 -15.13 26.80
C LEU A 465 9.19 -16.31 25.83
N GLU A 466 9.36 -17.56 26.30
CA GLU A 466 9.23 -18.76 25.48
C GLU A 466 7.81 -18.91 24.93
N GLN A 467 6.77 -18.66 25.74
CA GLN A 467 5.38 -18.69 25.27
C GLN A 467 5.12 -17.66 24.19
N VAL A 468 5.68 -16.44 24.32
CA VAL A 468 5.59 -15.38 23.33
C VAL A 468 6.32 -15.78 22.03
N HIS A 469 7.48 -16.43 22.11
CA HIS A 469 8.18 -16.95 20.93
C HIS A 469 7.38 -18.02 20.21
N HIS A 470 6.84 -19.00 20.93
CA HIS A 470 5.99 -20.04 20.34
C HIS A 470 4.74 -19.44 19.66
N ALA A 471 4.12 -18.43 20.29
CA ALA A 471 2.99 -17.74 19.69
C ALA A 471 3.37 -16.97 18.40
N LEU A 472 4.55 -16.34 18.38
CA LEU A 472 5.07 -15.67 17.18
C LEU A 472 5.35 -16.65 16.05
N ASP A 473 5.90 -17.83 16.34
CA ASP A 473 6.20 -18.85 15.34
C ASP A 473 4.92 -19.43 14.73
N ASP A 474 3.90 -19.71 15.55
CA ASP A 474 2.57 -20.16 15.09
C ASP A 474 1.89 -19.10 14.21
N LEU A 475 1.93 -17.82 14.62
CA LEU A 475 1.38 -16.70 13.86
C LEU A 475 2.12 -16.50 12.54
N ASN A 476 3.44 -16.59 12.51
CA ASN A 476 4.24 -16.50 11.30
C ASN A 476 3.93 -17.65 10.33
N GLY A 477 3.73 -18.87 10.85
CA GLY A 477 3.30 -20.02 10.06
C GLY A 477 1.91 -19.81 9.43
N LYS A 478 0.96 -19.26 10.18
CA LYS A 478 -0.38 -18.90 9.69
C LYS A 478 -0.32 -17.78 8.65
N LEU A 479 0.54 -16.77 8.87
CA LEU A 479 0.75 -15.68 7.92
C LEU A 479 1.32 -16.21 6.60
N GLY A 480 2.29 -17.13 6.63
CA GLY A 480 2.82 -17.78 5.43
C GLY A 480 1.74 -18.53 4.65
N GLY A 481 0.84 -19.24 5.36
CA GLY A 481 -0.32 -19.90 4.75
C GLY A 481 -1.31 -18.92 4.12
N ALA A 482 -1.60 -17.80 4.79
CA ALA A 482 -2.49 -16.75 4.26
C ALA A 482 -1.90 -16.06 3.02
N LEU A 483 -0.59 -15.78 3.03
CA LEU A 483 0.13 -15.22 1.87
C LEU A 483 0.02 -16.12 0.64
N THR A 484 0.26 -17.43 0.81
CA THR A 484 0.17 -18.40 -0.29
C THR A 484 -1.25 -18.46 -0.86
N LYS A 485 -2.27 -18.40 0.00
CA LYS A 485 -3.67 -18.36 -0.43
C LYS A 485 -3.99 -17.07 -1.17
N CYS A 486 -3.54 -15.90 -0.66
CA CYS A 486 -3.71 -14.64 -1.35
C CYS A 486 -3.13 -14.68 -2.76
N GLU A 487 -1.90 -15.19 -2.93
CA GLU A 487 -1.27 -15.33 -4.25
C GLU A 487 -2.07 -16.25 -5.18
N GLN A 488 -2.64 -17.33 -4.64
CA GLN A 488 -3.46 -18.25 -5.41
C GLN A 488 -4.77 -17.60 -5.84
N GLU A 489 -5.44 -16.90 -4.94
CA GLU A 489 -6.68 -16.21 -5.27
C GLU A 489 -6.45 -14.98 -6.16
N GLU A 490 -5.31 -14.32 -6.10
CA GLU A 490 -4.92 -13.30 -7.09
C GLU A 490 -4.78 -13.88 -8.49
N LYS A 491 -4.18 -15.06 -8.64
CA LYS A 491 -4.11 -15.78 -9.93
C LYS A 491 -5.49 -16.19 -10.43
N ASN A 492 -6.35 -16.66 -9.52
CA ASN A 492 -7.73 -17.01 -9.84
C ASN A 492 -8.54 -15.78 -10.28
N THR A 493 -8.42 -14.68 -9.58
CA THR A 493 -9.05 -13.39 -9.92
C THR A 493 -8.61 -12.93 -11.31
N HIS A 494 -7.30 -12.95 -11.57
CA HIS A 494 -6.79 -12.59 -12.90
C HIS A 494 -7.33 -13.48 -14.01
N ARG A 495 -7.41 -14.81 -13.79
CA ARG A 495 -8.01 -15.75 -14.74
C ARG A 495 -9.47 -15.42 -15.05
N TRP A 496 -10.28 -15.16 -14.01
CA TRP A 496 -11.69 -14.83 -14.23
C TRP A 496 -11.88 -13.44 -14.85
N GLN A 497 -11.00 -12.49 -14.55
CA GLN A 497 -11.00 -11.18 -15.23
C GLN A 497 -10.76 -11.33 -16.74
N LEU A 498 -9.80 -12.17 -17.13
CA LEU A 498 -9.53 -12.47 -18.55
C LEU A 498 -10.73 -13.16 -19.23
N GLU A 499 -11.38 -14.11 -18.56
CA GLU A 499 -12.54 -14.80 -19.10
C GLU A 499 -13.76 -13.87 -19.25
N VAL A 500 -14.03 -13.03 -18.25
CA VAL A 500 -15.06 -11.99 -18.35
C VAL A 500 -14.78 -11.04 -19.52
N GLU A 501 -13.52 -10.64 -19.69
CA GLU A 501 -13.14 -9.76 -20.80
C GLU A 501 -13.31 -10.44 -22.16
N ARG A 502 -12.94 -11.72 -22.28
CA ARG A 502 -13.15 -12.53 -23.48
C ARG A 502 -14.64 -12.61 -23.85
N LEU A 503 -15.49 -12.94 -22.86
CA LEU A 503 -16.93 -13.05 -23.09
C LEU A 503 -17.58 -11.69 -23.40
N ARG A 504 -17.07 -10.60 -22.82
CA ARG A 504 -17.48 -9.22 -23.15
C ARG A 504 -17.13 -8.87 -24.59
N GLN A 505 -15.95 -9.27 -25.07
CA GLN A 505 -15.55 -9.05 -26.47
C GLN A 505 -16.44 -9.86 -27.43
N GLU A 506 -16.72 -11.11 -27.13
CA GLU A 506 -17.61 -11.96 -27.91
C GLU A 506 -19.04 -11.37 -27.97
N ALA A 507 -19.55 -10.87 -26.86
CA ALA A 507 -20.83 -10.17 -26.78
C ALA A 507 -20.82 -8.84 -27.56
N ALA A 508 -19.70 -8.11 -27.53
CA ALA A 508 -19.57 -6.82 -28.23
C ALA A 508 -19.54 -6.95 -29.73
N ASN A 509 -18.88 -7.96 -30.28
CA ASN A 509 -18.75 -8.16 -31.72
C ASN A 509 -20.10 -8.33 -32.44
N ASN A 510 -21.16 -8.70 -31.72
CA ASN A 510 -22.51 -8.88 -32.19
C ASN A 510 -23.45 -7.71 -31.98
N SER A 511 -22.94 -6.52 -31.54
CA SER A 511 -23.75 -5.38 -31.11
C SER A 511 -23.58 -4.13 -31.97
N PRO A 512 -24.66 -3.40 -32.31
CA PRO A 512 -24.59 -2.09 -32.95
C PRO A 512 -23.98 -0.99 -32.00
N GLN A 513 -23.81 -1.27 -30.71
CA GLN A 513 -23.16 -0.39 -29.75
C GLN A 513 -21.66 -0.66 -29.57
N HIS A 514 -21.07 -1.51 -30.41
CA HIS A 514 -19.65 -1.87 -30.41
C HIS A 514 -18.70 -0.64 -30.29
N GLN A 515 -18.98 0.43 -31.02
CA GLN A 515 -18.14 1.63 -30.98
C GLN A 515 -18.11 2.32 -29.61
N LYS A 516 -19.21 2.31 -28.85
CA LYS A 516 -19.25 2.93 -27.51
C LYS A 516 -18.47 2.06 -26.50
N SER A 517 -18.62 0.75 -26.60
CA SER A 517 -17.89 -0.21 -25.78
C SER A 517 -16.37 -0.14 -26.04
N GLU A 518 -15.96 -0.06 -27.30
CA GLU A 518 -14.56 0.11 -27.69
C GLU A 518 -13.96 1.45 -27.23
N ARG A 519 -14.72 2.54 -27.25
CA ARG A 519 -14.27 3.81 -26.69
C ARG A 519 -14.07 3.71 -25.19
N ALA A 520 -15.00 3.12 -24.46
CA ALA A 520 -14.88 2.92 -23.03
C ALA A 520 -13.65 2.06 -22.68
N LYS A 521 -13.40 0.97 -23.43
CA LYS A 521 -12.20 0.13 -23.27
C LYS A 521 -10.91 0.90 -23.49
N ARG A 522 -10.83 1.73 -24.54
CA ARG A 522 -9.66 2.58 -24.78
C ARG A 522 -9.45 3.59 -23.64
N MET A 523 -10.53 4.14 -23.08
CA MET A 523 -10.44 5.03 -21.93
C MET A 523 -9.95 4.29 -20.68
N GLU A 524 -10.43 3.06 -20.42
CA GLU A 524 -9.90 2.20 -19.32
C GLU A 524 -8.40 1.96 -19.47
N GLN A 525 -7.95 1.56 -20.65
CA GLN A 525 -6.53 1.33 -20.96
C GLN A 525 -5.69 2.62 -20.82
N MET A 526 -6.26 3.75 -21.25
CA MET A 526 -5.61 5.05 -21.09
C MET A 526 -5.47 5.44 -19.63
N ILE A 527 -6.51 5.26 -18.81
CA ILE A 527 -6.48 5.48 -17.36
C ILE A 527 -5.42 4.59 -16.72
N GLU A 528 -5.37 3.31 -17.06
CA GLU A 528 -4.40 2.37 -16.51
C GLU A 528 -2.95 2.74 -16.87
N SER A 529 -2.70 3.09 -18.13
CA SER A 529 -1.39 3.52 -18.59
C SER A 529 -0.97 4.85 -17.94
N LEU A 530 -1.93 5.78 -17.77
CA LEU A 530 -1.72 7.05 -17.09
C LEU A 530 -1.40 6.83 -15.61
N THR A 531 -2.18 5.99 -14.92
CA THR A 531 -1.96 5.65 -13.51
C THR A 531 -0.57 5.04 -13.30
N LYS A 532 -0.16 4.10 -14.14
CA LYS A 532 1.16 3.48 -14.08
C LYS A 532 2.28 4.50 -14.28
N LYS A 533 2.15 5.38 -15.27
CA LYS A 533 3.14 6.45 -15.53
C LYS A 533 3.19 7.46 -14.38
N LEU A 534 2.04 7.89 -13.87
CA LEU A 534 1.97 8.82 -12.75
C LEU A 534 2.63 8.23 -11.50
N LEU A 535 2.33 6.98 -11.15
CA LEU A 535 2.96 6.28 -10.04
C LEU A 535 4.48 6.21 -10.21
N GLN A 536 4.97 5.82 -11.38
CA GLN A 536 6.39 5.73 -11.66
C GLN A 536 7.08 7.10 -11.54
N THR A 537 6.51 8.13 -12.16
CA THR A 537 7.10 9.48 -12.13
C THR A 537 7.10 10.04 -10.72
N THR A 538 5.98 9.91 -10.00
CA THR A 538 5.86 10.44 -8.64
C THR A 538 6.75 9.66 -7.65
N ALA A 539 6.88 8.35 -7.81
CA ALA A 539 7.82 7.56 -7.01
C ALA A 539 9.28 8.01 -7.22
N ASN A 540 9.67 8.27 -8.47
CA ASN A 540 11.00 8.80 -8.79
C ASN A 540 11.22 10.21 -8.19
N ASP A 541 10.23 11.10 -8.32
CA ASP A 541 10.29 12.46 -7.76
C ASP A 541 10.37 12.40 -6.23
N LEU A 542 9.63 11.49 -5.61
CA LEU A 542 9.66 11.25 -4.18
C LEU A 542 11.05 10.76 -3.74
N GLY A 543 11.60 9.76 -4.41
CA GLY A 543 12.94 9.23 -4.11
C GLY A 543 14.02 10.30 -4.22
N ASN A 544 13.98 11.10 -5.28
CA ASN A 544 14.93 12.20 -5.50
C ASN A 544 14.79 13.29 -4.42
N THR A 545 13.55 13.67 -4.09
CA THR A 545 13.27 14.69 -3.06
C THR A 545 13.66 14.17 -1.67
N ALA A 546 13.29 12.93 -1.33
CA ALA A 546 13.68 12.30 -0.08
C ALA A 546 15.20 12.18 0.06
N THR A 547 15.92 11.86 -1.01
CA THR A 547 17.38 11.84 -1.03
C THR A 547 17.98 13.20 -0.66
N LYS A 548 17.48 14.28 -1.26
CA LYS A 548 17.95 15.64 -0.96
C LYS A 548 17.67 16.03 0.49
N LEU A 549 16.45 15.77 0.95
CA LEU A 549 16.04 16.08 2.31
C LEU A 549 16.81 15.26 3.34
N HIS A 550 17.01 13.97 3.09
CA HIS A 550 17.78 13.09 3.96
C HIS A 550 19.21 13.59 4.13
N LYS A 551 19.88 13.97 3.04
CA LYS A 551 21.24 14.54 3.09
C LYS A 551 21.32 15.83 3.91
N ASN A 552 20.26 16.61 3.95
CA ASN A 552 20.20 17.85 4.73
C ASN A 552 19.88 17.59 6.21
N MET A 553 19.13 16.54 6.52
CA MET A 553 18.70 16.22 7.88
C MET A 553 19.66 15.24 8.58
N ALA A 554 20.24 14.31 7.83
CA ALA A 554 21.13 13.31 8.39
C ALA A 554 22.52 13.87 8.68
N HIS A 555 22.99 13.59 9.87
CA HIS A 555 24.38 13.87 10.28
C HIS A 555 25.34 12.86 9.66
N ASP A 556 24.95 11.59 9.55
CA ASP A 556 25.74 10.56 8.89
C ASP A 556 25.33 10.45 7.41
N GLN A 557 26.32 10.20 6.54
CA GLN A 557 26.13 10.16 5.10
C GLN A 557 26.11 8.73 4.54
N ARG A 558 25.71 7.75 5.34
CA ARG A 558 25.63 6.36 4.88
C ARG A 558 24.64 6.19 3.72
N ILE A 559 23.49 6.85 3.79
CA ILE A 559 22.47 6.79 2.74
C ILE A 559 22.71 7.94 1.77
N GLN A 560 23.19 7.63 0.58
CA GLN A 560 23.45 8.59 -0.47
C GLN A 560 22.32 8.72 -1.48
N ARG A 561 21.52 7.66 -1.64
CA ARG A 561 20.38 7.66 -2.54
C ARG A 561 19.26 6.82 -1.96
N ILE A 562 18.08 7.40 -1.98
CA ILE A 562 16.80 6.75 -1.65
C ILE A 562 16.05 6.54 -2.95
N GLU A 563 15.71 5.31 -3.25
CA GLU A 563 14.90 4.93 -4.39
C GLU A 563 13.53 4.48 -3.92
N VAL A 564 12.50 5.00 -4.54
CA VAL A 564 11.11 4.61 -4.27
C VAL A 564 10.54 4.02 -5.54
N GLN A 565 10.02 2.81 -5.47
CA GLN A 565 9.35 2.16 -6.59
C GLN A 565 7.85 2.44 -6.59
N ALA A 566 7.20 2.28 -7.73
CA ALA A 566 5.75 2.47 -7.87
C ALA A 566 4.91 1.57 -6.95
N GLY A 567 5.44 0.42 -6.55
CA GLY A 567 4.86 -0.50 -5.56
C GLY A 567 5.13 -0.13 -4.10
N GLY A 568 5.78 1.02 -3.83
CA GLY A 568 6.12 1.47 -2.48
C GLY A 568 7.42 0.88 -1.93
N GLN A 569 8.06 -0.04 -2.63
CA GLN A 569 9.32 -0.64 -2.17
C GLN A 569 10.41 0.42 -2.08
N LEU A 570 11.18 0.35 -1.00
CA LEU A 570 12.24 1.29 -0.70
C LEU A 570 13.62 0.66 -0.96
N GLY A 571 14.45 1.32 -1.74
CA GLY A 571 15.86 0.98 -1.94
C GLY A 571 16.74 2.05 -1.31
N LEU A 572 17.67 1.64 -0.45
CA LEU A 572 18.66 2.53 0.16
C LEU A 572 20.03 2.18 -0.40
N TYR A 573 20.79 3.18 -0.83
CA TYR A 573 22.07 2.99 -1.48
C TYR A 573 23.15 3.85 -0.85
N GLY A 574 24.33 3.27 -0.67
CA GLY A 574 25.54 3.93 -0.17
C GLY A 574 26.31 4.70 -1.22
N SER A 575 27.52 5.14 -0.87
CA SER A 575 28.37 5.99 -1.71
C SER A 575 28.86 5.28 -2.98
N ASN A 576 29.06 3.96 -2.94
CA ASN A 576 29.52 3.17 -4.07
C ASN A 576 28.37 2.59 -4.91
N GLY A 577 27.12 2.98 -4.61
CA GLY A 577 25.94 2.45 -5.28
C GLY A 577 25.50 1.07 -4.77
N GLU A 578 26.12 0.54 -3.73
CA GLU A 578 25.73 -0.70 -3.05
C GLU A 578 24.39 -0.53 -2.33
N LYS A 579 23.54 -1.54 -2.37
CA LYS A 579 22.27 -1.56 -1.64
C LYS A 579 22.56 -1.84 -0.17
N ILE A 580 22.10 -0.94 0.71
CA ILE A 580 22.25 -1.08 2.15
C ILE A 580 21.25 -2.13 2.63
N GLN A 581 21.76 -3.26 3.12
CA GLN A 581 20.96 -4.35 3.70
C GLN A 581 21.00 -4.35 5.23
N ALA A 582 21.91 -3.60 5.85
CA ALA A 582 22.06 -3.52 7.28
C ALA A 582 20.85 -2.81 7.94
N ALA A 583 20.45 -3.28 9.11
CA ALA A 583 19.43 -2.63 9.91
C ALA A 583 19.86 -1.20 10.28
N LEU A 584 18.97 -0.26 10.09
CA LEU A 584 19.16 1.13 10.52
C LEU A 584 18.93 1.23 12.03
N SER A 585 19.71 2.09 12.70
CA SER A 585 19.40 2.46 14.09
C SER A 585 18.05 3.17 14.19
N ALA A 586 17.44 3.19 15.37
CA ALA A 586 16.15 3.87 15.59
C ALA A 586 16.18 5.34 15.15
N GLY A 587 17.28 6.06 15.45
CA GLY A 587 17.45 7.45 15.01
C GLY A 587 17.60 7.61 13.50
N GLN A 588 18.38 6.73 12.85
CA GLN A 588 18.52 6.74 11.40
C GLN A 588 17.20 6.44 10.70
N MET A 589 16.43 5.48 11.22
CA MET A 589 15.09 5.18 10.72
C MET A 589 14.16 6.38 10.88
N GLN A 590 14.21 7.09 12.01
CA GLN A 590 13.42 8.29 12.25
C GLN A 590 13.75 9.38 11.22
N ILE A 591 15.03 9.66 10.96
CA ILE A 591 15.45 10.64 9.95
C ILE A 591 15.01 10.21 8.54
N LEU A 592 15.12 8.94 8.20
CA LEU A 592 14.66 8.42 6.92
C LEU A 592 13.14 8.65 6.74
N ILE A 593 12.34 8.27 7.73
CA ILE A 593 10.87 8.45 7.69
C ILE A 593 10.52 9.95 7.64
N MET A 594 11.17 10.79 8.45
CA MET A 594 10.98 12.25 8.40
C MET A 594 11.33 12.84 7.03
N SER A 595 12.39 12.33 6.39
CA SER A 595 12.76 12.75 5.04
C SER A 595 11.71 12.33 4.00
N LEU A 596 11.14 11.13 4.12
CA LEU A 596 10.07 10.62 3.26
C LEU A 596 8.76 11.40 3.47
N VAL A 597 8.36 11.66 4.72
CA VAL A 597 7.16 12.46 5.05
C VAL A 597 7.28 13.88 4.50
N SER A 598 8.43 14.51 4.74
CA SER A 598 8.70 15.86 4.20
C SER A 598 8.74 15.88 2.67
N ALA A 599 9.28 14.83 2.05
CA ALA A 599 9.29 14.68 0.60
C ALA A 599 7.87 14.49 0.04
N LEU A 600 7.05 13.69 0.68
CA LEU A 600 5.63 13.50 0.33
C LEU A 600 4.88 14.83 0.40
N ALA A 601 5.06 15.61 1.46
CA ALA A 601 4.46 16.93 1.60
C ALA A 601 4.88 17.90 0.48
N GLN A 602 6.16 17.88 0.07
CA GLN A 602 6.65 18.71 -1.03
C GLN A 602 6.14 18.25 -2.40
N VAL A 603 6.16 16.94 -2.67
CA VAL A 603 5.67 16.37 -3.94
C VAL A 603 4.16 16.60 -4.09
N ALA A 604 3.40 16.53 -2.99
CA ALA A 604 1.97 16.84 -2.94
C ALA A 604 1.66 18.31 -3.33
N ARG A 605 2.64 19.21 -3.31
CA ARG A 605 2.49 20.66 -3.58
C ARG A 605 1.46 21.34 -2.68
N TYR A 606 1.12 20.74 -1.56
CA TYR A 606 0.29 21.35 -0.54
C TYR A 606 1.18 22.10 0.47
N HIS A 607 0.87 23.34 0.71
CA HIS A 607 1.56 24.17 1.72
C HIS A 607 0.72 24.25 2.99
N ALA A 608 0.32 23.08 3.50
CA ALA A 608 -0.43 22.97 4.75
C ALA A 608 0.50 23.16 5.97
N PRO A 609 -0.02 23.64 7.10
CA PRO A 609 0.74 23.68 8.34
C PRO A 609 1.14 22.26 8.76
N MET A 610 2.32 22.11 9.33
CA MET A 610 2.77 20.84 9.91
C MET A 610 2.54 20.88 11.43
N VAL A 611 1.96 19.81 11.98
CA VAL A 611 1.80 19.61 13.43
C VAL A 611 2.44 18.29 13.78
N ILE A 612 3.49 18.33 14.59
CA ILE A 612 4.30 17.17 14.91
C ILE A 612 4.30 16.95 16.40
N ASP A 613 3.77 15.82 16.86
CA ASP A 613 3.83 15.40 18.26
C ASP A 613 5.13 14.63 18.50
N THR A 614 5.80 14.88 19.60
CA THR A 614 7.04 14.22 20.04
C THR A 614 8.09 14.07 18.91
N PRO A 615 8.56 15.21 18.32
CA PRO A 615 9.34 15.16 17.09
C PRO A 615 10.77 14.62 17.24
N LEU A 616 11.34 14.58 18.46
CA LEU A 616 12.78 14.42 18.68
C LEU A 616 13.16 13.28 19.66
N ALA A 617 12.21 12.43 20.04
CA ALA A 617 12.33 11.51 21.19
C ALA A 617 13.54 10.54 21.13
N ARG A 618 14.01 10.14 19.93
CA ARG A 618 15.07 9.12 19.77
C ARG A 618 16.29 9.63 19.00
N LEU A 619 16.43 10.95 18.89
CA LEU A 619 17.47 11.55 18.06
C LEU A 619 18.63 12.08 18.92
N ASP A 620 19.85 11.88 18.43
CA ASP A 620 21.04 12.54 18.93
C ASP A 620 21.07 14.04 18.57
N ALA A 621 22.03 14.77 19.14
CA ALA A 621 22.14 16.21 18.94
C ALA A 621 22.35 16.61 17.47
N GLY A 622 23.10 15.82 16.69
CA GLY A 622 23.38 16.13 15.29
C GLY A 622 22.14 15.99 14.40
N HIS A 623 21.38 14.91 14.59
CA HIS A 623 20.12 14.70 13.88
C HIS A 623 19.04 15.72 14.29
N ARG A 624 18.96 16.10 15.59
CA ARG A 624 18.06 17.18 16.05
C ARG A 624 18.32 18.49 15.34
N GLN A 625 19.60 18.88 15.24
CA GLN A 625 19.99 20.11 14.55
C GLN A 625 19.62 20.07 13.05
N GLY A 626 19.83 18.94 12.37
CA GLY A 626 19.44 18.75 10.97
C GLY A 626 17.93 18.95 10.75
N LEU A 627 17.08 18.40 11.64
CA LEU A 627 15.64 18.59 11.57
C LEU A 627 15.23 20.04 11.85
N PHE A 628 15.79 20.69 12.85
CA PHE A 628 15.51 22.11 13.11
C PHE A 628 15.88 22.99 11.94
N ASN A 629 17.04 22.77 11.33
CA ASN A 629 17.45 23.49 10.13
C ASN A 629 16.45 23.28 8.98
N HIS A 630 15.94 22.07 8.83
CA HIS A 630 14.91 21.81 7.82
C HIS A 630 13.61 22.55 8.13
N TRP A 631 13.05 22.43 9.34
CA TRP A 631 11.77 23.02 9.70
C TRP A 631 11.80 24.55 9.67
N THR A 632 12.90 25.17 10.09
CA THR A 632 13.06 26.63 10.06
C THR A 632 13.14 27.20 8.63
N CYS A 633 13.56 26.39 7.65
CA CYS A 633 13.61 26.77 6.24
C CYS A 633 12.28 26.59 5.52
N LEU A 634 11.28 25.92 6.12
CA LEU A 634 9.99 25.71 5.50
C LEU A 634 9.18 27.03 5.43
N PRO A 635 8.49 27.28 4.31
CA PRO A 635 7.65 28.47 4.18
C PRO A 635 6.33 28.36 4.96
N GLN A 636 5.93 27.17 5.35
CA GLN A 636 4.71 26.90 6.10
C GLN A 636 4.91 26.96 7.61
N GLN A 637 3.80 27.10 8.34
CA GLN A 637 3.77 27.00 9.79
C GLN A 637 4.15 25.58 10.24
N VAL A 638 5.01 25.48 11.24
CA VAL A 638 5.38 24.22 11.89
C VAL A 638 5.06 24.34 13.37
N ILE A 639 4.14 23.53 13.86
CA ILE A 639 3.73 23.42 15.26
C ILE A 639 4.37 22.17 15.86
N LEU A 640 5.26 22.36 16.82
CA LEU A 640 5.95 21.29 17.51
C LEU A 640 5.34 21.11 18.90
N LEU A 641 4.78 19.91 19.15
CA LEU A 641 4.28 19.50 20.45
C LEU A 641 5.39 18.71 21.14
N SER A 642 6.10 19.32 22.07
CA SER A 642 7.35 18.78 22.60
C SER A 642 7.36 18.69 24.13
N GLN A 643 8.28 17.88 24.63
CA GLN A 643 8.62 17.78 26.03
C GLN A 643 9.80 18.74 26.36
N ASP A 644 10.04 18.96 27.65
CA ASP A 644 11.18 19.73 28.16
C ASP A 644 12.53 19.13 27.75
N THR A 645 12.62 17.80 27.70
CA THR A 645 13.80 17.03 27.30
C THR A 645 14.09 17.07 25.80
N GLU A 646 13.09 17.38 24.98
CA GLU A 646 13.24 17.45 23.53
C GLU A 646 13.74 18.82 23.06
N ILE A 647 13.17 19.89 23.59
CA ILE A 647 13.55 21.27 23.29
C ILE A 647 13.94 21.94 24.58
N THR A 648 15.24 21.89 24.90
CA THR A 648 15.84 22.51 26.10
C THR A 648 15.88 24.04 25.98
N ALA A 649 16.21 24.72 27.07
CA ALA A 649 16.33 26.18 27.08
C ALA A 649 17.38 26.68 26.06
N GLU A 650 18.50 25.95 25.91
CA GLU A 650 19.56 26.28 24.94
C GLU A 650 19.04 26.19 23.51
N ILE A 651 18.39 25.06 23.13
CA ILE A 651 17.80 24.87 21.81
C ILE A 651 16.74 25.94 21.54
N ARG A 652 15.90 26.26 22.52
CA ARG A 652 14.91 27.33 22.41
C ARG A 652 15.56 28.68 22.11
N GLN A 653 16.69 28.99 22.75
CA GLN A 653 17.42 30.23 22.51
C GLN A 653 17.99 30.29 21.09
N GLU A 654 18.53 29.20 20.58
CA GLU A 654 19.01 29.09 19.20
C GLU A 654 17.86 29.31 18.18
N LEU A 655 16.70 28.74 18.47
CA LEU A 655 15.50 28.81 17.61
C LEU A 655 14.73 30.12 17.77
N ALA A 656 15.06 31.01 18.72
CA ALA A 656 14.28 32.18 19.10
C ALA A 656 13.94 33.10 17.91
N LYS A 657 14.83 33.21 16.93
CA LYS A 657 14.63 34.02 15.72
C LYS A 657 13.56 33.43 14.79
N HIS A 658 13.24 32.13 14.91
CA HIS A 658 12.28 31.41 14.08
C HIS A 658 10.96 31.13 14.80
N ILE A 659 10.91 31.34 16.11
CA ILE A 659 9.70 31.12 16.93
C ILE A 659 8.76 32.30 16.76
N CYS A 660 7.50 32.01 16.39
CA CYS A 660 6.44 33.00 16.30
C CYS A 660 5.52 33.03 17.52
N SER A 661 5.35 31.91 18.22
CA SER A 661 4.59 31.84 19.48
C SER A 661 4.98 30.63 20.30
N THR A 662 4.76 30.72 21.61
CA THR A 662 5.00 29.61 22.56
C THR A 662 3.80 29.41 23.45
N TYR A 663 3.56 28.16 23.80
CA TYR A 663 2.52 27.75 24.76
C TYR A 663 3.08 26.71 25.71
N LEU A 664 2.59 26.73 26.95
CA LEU A 664 2.83 25.67 27.91
C LEU A 664 1.49 25.08 28.34
N VAL A 665 1.35 23.78 28.19
CA VAL A 665 0.17 23.04 28.65
C VAL A 665 0.53 22.33 29.96
N ARG A 666 -0.16 22.66 31.03
CA ARG A 666 -0.03 22.01 32.31
C ARG A 666 -1.31 21.27 32.68
N ALA A 667 -1.18 20.05 33.14
CA ALA A 667 -2.30 19.29 33.63
C ALA A 667 -2.40 19.38 35.17
N LYS A 668 -3.62 19.53 35.66
CA LYS A 668 -3.95 19.45 37.07
C LYS A 668 -4.80 18.18 37.30
N SER A 669 -4.32 17.33 38.19
CA SER A 669 -5.09 16.15 38.60
C SER A 669 -6.41 16.54 39.23
N LEU A 670 -7.46 15.79 38.86
CA LEU A 670 -8.82 16.03 39.36
C LEU A 670 -9.18 15.04 40.46
N PRO A 671 -9.94 15.48 41.48
CA PRO A 671 -10.38 14.60 42.58
C PRO A 671 -11.20 13.39 42.11
N THR A 672 -11.84 13.50 40.96
CA THR A 672 -12.67 12.46 40.36
C THR A 672 -11.89 11.46 39.51
N GLY A 673 -10.55 11.54 39.50
CA GLY A 673 -9.70 10.83 38.57
C GLY A 673 -9.57 11.57 37.21
N GLY A 674 -8.47 11.34 36.49
CA GLY A 674 -8.13 12.05 35.26
C GLY A 674 -7.42 13.39 35.52
N ALA A 675 -7.18 14.14 34.45
CA ALA A 675 -6.49 15.41 34.50
C ALA A 675 -7.19 16.49 33.66
N GLN A 676 -7.11 17.73 34.08
CA GLN A 676 -7.54 18.90 33.33
C GLN A 676 -6.34 19.66 32.81
N SER A 677 -6.24 19.81 31.50
CA SER A 677 -5.19 20.58 30.82
C SER A 677 -5.54 22.08 30.78
N HIS A 678 -4.58 22.92 31.14
CA HIS A 678 -4.64 24.38 31.09
C HIS A 678 -3.58 24.91 30.15
N VAL A 679 -3.95 25.84 29.29
CA VAL A 679 -3.08 26.45 28.28
C VAL A 679 -2.57 27.80 28.78
N LEU A 680 -1.26 27.96 28.81
CA LEU A 680 -0.57 29.19 29.20
C LEU A 680 0.13 29.76 27.94
N ALA A 681 -0.41 30.88 27.42
CA ALA A 681 0.16 31.53 26.26
C ALA A 681 1.45 32.31 26.60
N ASN A 682 2.36 32.41 25.65
CA ASN A 682 3.66 33.09 25.76
C ASN A 682 4.56 32.50 26.88
N GLN A 683 4.34 31.25 27.23
CA GLN A 683 5.14 30.49 28.18
C GLN A 683 5.68 29.22 27.50
N TYR A 684 6.78 28.73 28.05
CA TYR A 684 7.36 27.44 27.68
C TYR A 684 8.09 26.90 28.92
N PHE A 685 8.66 25.72 28.85
CA PHE A 685 9.50 25.21 29.93
C PHE A 685 10.64 26.20 30.26
N ASN A 686 11.01 26.30 31.52
CA ASN A 686 12.07 27.20 32.00
C ASN A 686 13.44 26.74 31.56
#